data_36a148f942bc711fac518c036c682c07
#
_entry.id   36a148f942bc711fac518c036c682c07
#
_cell.length_a   1.000
_cell.length_b   1.000
_cell.length_c   1.000
_cell.angle_alpha   90.00
_cell.angle_beta   90.00
_cell.angle_gamma   90.00
#
_symmetry.space_group_name_H-M   'P 1'
#
loop_
_entity.id
_entity.type
_entity.pdbx_description
1 polymer ?
#
loop_
_entity_poly.entity_id
_entity_poly.type
_entity_poly.pdbx_seq_one_letter_code
_entity_poly.pdbx_strand_id
1 'polypeptide(L)'
;MSVSINKPPRAMRAAFFIVPAALAGAAFLLGSQAFAQSAPVSLLPAQAPAAAPDAPEPPVPDDAEPGVDSSAPAISSSSLEAPSTDRIGLIDAAGGGFSADMWRGTDLELLRRVLPQLPRRMDSLAQRRLARALLLSAATPPASSGVAAQPVVDGENASPTPPAPPAQWLLETRLIGLAAIGDWNDALALMDLVPADQMTDGLRKLRADGSLISGRTNDACAEAQTALSATGDAYWQKVQIYCNFANNQASAASLGLSVLREQGVQDPLFFWTVDLLNGNRRLSPPNLGRPEPVHLMMLAKAGGPVPDSIIQGGDPTTLAVVSGIAPPSEDKNDKTPAAQKAERAKLAAESRVAVAERAVAAGTLDAERLRLLYRQMNIKDEAPPALASVTVATVRERVFLFQTALAQTVPAARAEVIARAIDLTRADRGIKGPDLITAGRLYAPLILDIQPSPDLIWFSGAAARALLAAGELEKGREWLALARSMARTSIEAGLVADGLWPIDRLMTEGAPTRIPPQALQAWRQTVAPDRRAEYQGMLLNLLAAVGEPITAADWLPAMDNSTPAVTMTVTPSRIVNGLKLAQRDKRVGETAVFALLALGEEGPASVEPAALQEVIAALMAVGREHDARALAVEALLVEGL
;
A
#
# COMPACT_ATOMS: atom_id res chain seq x y z
N MET A 1 -55.96 38.80 -29.43
CA MET A 1 -55.95 39.71 -28.27
C MET A 1 -54.53 39.87 -27.81
N SER A 2 -53.99 41.07 -28.06
CA SER A 2 -52.60 41.47 -27.81
C SER A 2 -52.43 41.93 -26.36
N VAL A 3 -51.34 41.56 -25.70
CA VAL A 3 -50.78 42.29 -24.54
C VAL A 3 -49.28 42.08 -24.57
N SER A 4 -48.61 43.01 -25.02
CA SER A 4 -47.74 44.10 -24.54
C SER A 4 -46.55 43.69 -23.67
N ILE A 5 -45.39 43.94 -24.26
CA ILE A 5 -44.03 43.88 -23.77
C ILE A 5 -43.77 44.95 -22.71
N ASN A 6 -43.11 44.64 -21.59
CA ASN A 6 -42.50 45.64 -20.73
C ASN A 6 -41.01 45.36 -20.53
N LYS A 7 -40.16 46.31 -20.90
CA LYS A 7 -38.72 46.36 -20.72
C LYS A 7 -38.33 46.82 -19.30
N PRO A 8 -37.16 46.40 -18.77
CA PRO A 8 -36.63 46.88 -17.50
C PRO A 8 -35.77 48.15 -17.68
N PRO A 9 -35.60 48.99 -16.63
CA PRO A 9 -34.82 50.21 -16.68
C PRO A 9 -33.32 50.02 -16.42
N ARG A 10 -32.56 50.97 -16.93
CA ARG A 10 -31.11 51.09 -16.97
C ARG A 10 -30.45 51.39 -15.62
N ALA A 11 -29.33 50.79 -15.45
CA ALA A 11 -28.07 51.17 -14.80
C ALA A 11 -28.00 52.42 -13.91
N MET A 12 -27.50 52.22 -12.68
CA MET A 12 -26.80 53.23 -11.91
C MET A 12 -25.35 52.78 -11.67
N ARG A 13 -24.42 53.60 -12.19
CA ARG A 13 -22.97 53.53 -11.87
C ARG A 13 -22.76 54.09 -10.48
N ALA A 14 -22.04 53.39 -9.62
CA ALA A 14 -21.46 53.93 -8.39
C ALA A 14 -19.94 53.85 -8.46
N ALA A 15 -19.32 54.94 -8.07
CA ALA A 15 -17.93 55.28 -8.29
C ALA A 15 -16.99 54.56 -7.29
N PHE A 16 -15.79 54.31 -7.77
CA PHE A 16 -14.62 53.91 -6.99
C PHE A 16 -14.21 55.05 -6.03
N PHE A 17 -14.01 54.69 -4.75
CA PHE A 17 -13.17 55.46 -3.83
C PHE A 17 -11.96 54.61 -3.44
N ILE A 18 -10.80 55.06 -3.88
CA ILE A 18 -9.48 54.56 -3.44
C ILE A 18 -9.11 55.35 -2.19
N VAL A 19 -8.83 54.65 -1.10
CA VAL A 19 -8.19 55.19 0.11
C VAL A 19 -6.82 54.54 0.26
N PRO A 20 -5.71 55.32 0.33
CA PRO A 20 -4.41 54.75 0.62
C PRO A 20 -4.25 54.57 2.14
N ALA A 21 -3.97 53.35 2.60
CA ALA A 21 -3.57 53.11 3.98
C ALA A 21 -2.05 53.25 4.10
N ALA A 22 -1.65 54.15 5.01
CA ALA A 22 -0.28 54.44 5.35
C ALA A 22 0.37 53.27 6.14
N LEU A 23 1.62 53.00 5.82
CA LEU A 23 2.53 52.15 6.55
C LEU A 23 2.84 52.77 7.95
N ALA A 24 2.58 52.03 9.01
CA ALA A 24 3.21 52.23 10.32
C ALA A 24 4.05 51.01 10.63
N GLY A 25 5.37 51.19 10.57
CA GLY A 25 6.34 50.19 10.97
C GLY A 25 6.38 50.04 12.48
N ALA A 26 6.26 48.82 12.98
CA ALA A 26 6.66 48.42 14.31
C ALA A 26 7.79 47.40 14.19
N ALA A 27 9.01 47.85 14.49
CA ALA A 27 10.18 47.01 14.59
C ALA A 27 10.06 46.15 15.88
N PHE A 28 9.85 44.85 15.72
CA PHE A 28 10.06 43.90 16.80
C PHE A 28 11.50 43.40 16.75
N LEU A 29 12.30 43.79 17.73
CA LEU A 29 13.61 43.23 18.02
C LEU A 29 13.40 41.81 18.56
N LEU A 30 13.57 40.83 17.71
CA LEU A 30 13.74 39.42 18.09
C LEU A 30 15.23 39.21 18.42
N GLY A 31 15.51 39.05 19.71
CA GLY A 31 16.81 38.62 20.20
C GLY A 31 17.12 37.20 19.68
N SER A 32 18.13 37.10 18.83
CA SER A 32 18.75 35.85 18.42
C SER A 32 19.45 35.21 19.60
N GLN A 33 18.86 34.18 20.19
CA GLN A 33 19.59 33.27 21.07
C GLN A 33 20.45 32.36 20.16
N ALA A 34 21.76 32.59 20.22
CA ALA A 34 22.75 31.72 19.63
C ALA A 34 22.74 30.40 20.40
N PHE A 35 22.25 29.34 19.75
CA PHE A 35 22.54 27.97 20.18
C PHE A 35 24.02 27.71 19.93
N ALA A 36 24.79 27.60 21.00
CA ALA A 36 26.14 27.09 20.94
C ALA A 36 26.11 25.65 20.43
N GLN A 37 26.59 25.44 19.22
CA GLN A 37 26.90 24.10 18.71
C GLN A 37 28.08 23.58 19.51
N SER A 38 27.86 22.59 20.38
CA SER A 38 28.92 21.78 20.96
C SER A 38 29.62 21.02 19.83
N ALA A 39 30.92 21.22 19.69
CA ALA A 39 31.78 20.49 18.77
C ALA A 39 31.71 18.97 19.07
N PRO A 40 31.78 18.10 18.07
CA PRO A 40 31.79 16.67 18.29
C PRO A 40 33.02 16.25 19.10
N VAL A 41 32.78 15.49 20.17
CA VAL A 41 33.83 14.89 20.98
C VAL A 41 34.49 13.78 20.18
N SER A 42 35.78 13.92 19.88
CA SER A 42 36.60 12.90 19.24
C SER A 42 36.82 11.72 20.20
N LEU A 43 36.35 10.54 19.84
CA LEU A 43 36.57 9.28 20.56
C LEU A 43 37.87 8.57 20.13
N LEU A 44 38.93 9.30 19.85
CA LEU A 44 40.25 8.69 19.68
C LEU A 44 40.92 8.55 21.05
N PRO A 45 41.47 7.38 21.40
CA PRO A 45 42.20 7.19 22.64
C PRO A 45 43.44 8.06 22.64
N ALA A 46 43.67 8.77 23.77
CA ALA A 46 44.83 9.61 23.97
C ALA A 46 46.13 8.81 23.81
N GLN A 47 47.00 9.24 22.94
CA GLN A 47 48.37 8.74 22.87
C GLN A 47 49.09 9.04 24.17
N ALA A 48 49.69 8.01 24.77
CA ALA A 48 50.57 8.12 25.91
C ALA A 48 51.81 9.00 25.58
N PRO A 49 52.26 9.83 26.50
CA PRO A 49 53.45 10.66 26.28
C PRO A 49 54.71 9.76 26.22
N ALA A 50 55.64 10.15 25.32
CA ALA A 50 56.92 9.50 25.13
C ALA A 50 57.74 9.39 26.39
N ALA A 51 58.35 8.22 26.62
CA ALA A 51 59.27 7.96 27.71
C ALA A 51 60.54 8.78 27.61
N ALA A 52 60.95 9.33 28.75
CA ALA A 52 62.28 9.90 28.93
C ALA A 52 63.29 8.80 29.30
N PRO A 53 64.62 8.96 28.95
CA PRO A 53 65.59 7.87 29.03
C PRO A 53 66.20 7.66 30.41
N ASP A 54 66.53 6.41 30.66
CA ASP A 54 67.54 5.81 31.53
C ASP A 54 67.75 6.26 32.98
N ALA A 55 67.46 5.31 33.90
CA ALA A 55 68.19 5.12 35.15
C ALA A 55 68.34 3.63 35.40
N PRO A 56 69.45 3.13 36.03
CA PRO A 56 69.95 1.75 35.92
C PRO A 56 69.26 0.78 36.86
N GLU A 57 69.24 -0.48 36.42
CA GLU A 57 68.76 -1.68 37.14
C GLU A 57 69.55 -2.01 38.41
N PRO A 58 68.90 -2.44 39.51
CA PRO A 58 69.57 -3.14 40.59
C PRO A 58 69.50 -4.70 40.38
N PRO A 59 70.45 -5.45 40.95
CA PRO A 59 70.73 -6.81 40.58
C PRO A 59 69.75 -7.84 41.13
N VAL A 60 69.58 -8.92 40.36
CA VAL A 60 68.75 -10.12 40.63
C VAL A 60 69.46 -11.00 41.67
N PRO A 61 68.73 -11.55 42.66
CA PRO A 61 69.18 -12.77 43.37
C PRO A 61 68.54 -14.03 42.72
N ASP A 62 69.39 -14.97 42.39
CA ASP A 62 69.07 -16.37 42.11
C ASP A 62 68.43 -17.02 43.37
N ASP A 63 67.41 -17.80 43.15
CA ASP A 63 67.15 -19.14 43.68
C ASP A 63 65.66 -19.49 43.82
N ALA A 64 65.35 -20.72 43.38
CA ALA A 64 64.24 -21.62 43.75
C ALA A 64 62.96 -21.60 42.92
N GLU A 65 62.86 -22.58 42.03
CA GLU A 65 61.57 -23.21 41.65
C GLU A 65 60.91 -23.85 42.86
N PRO A 66 59.55 -23.89 42.92
CA PRO A 66 58.84 -25.01 42.32
C PRO A 66 57.48 -24.61 41.67
N GLY A 67 57.13 -25.37 40.65
CA GLY A 67 55.90 -25.49 39.89
C GLY A 67 54.61 -24.99 40.49
N VAL A 68 53.98 -24.06 39.75
CA VAL A 68 52.54 -23.81 39.85
C VAL A 68 51.96 -23.87 38.45
N ASP A 69 51.08 -24.81 38.21
CA ASP A 69 50.19 -24.92 37.06
C ASP A 69 49.48 -23.60 36.81
N SER A 70 49.93 -22.88 35.81
CA SER A 70 49.25 -21.67 35.30
C SER A 70 48.51 -22.01 34.02
N SER A 71 47.39 -22.74 34.14
CA SER A 71 46.39 -22.76 33.09
C SER A 71 45.62 -21.46 33.11
N ALA A 72 46.23 -20.41 32.53
CA ALA A 72 45.46 -19.21 32.14
C ALA A 72 44.40 -19.68 31.12
N PRO A 73 43.11 -19.29 31.29
CA PRO A 73 42.11 -19.61 30.28
C PRO A 73 42.53 -18.92 28.96
N ALA A 74 42.73 -19.72 27.91
CA ALA A 74 42.97 -19.23 26.59
C ALA A 74 41.80 -18.33 26.20
N ILE A 75 42.03 -17.04 26.03
CA ILE A 75 41.07 -16.11 25.44
C ILE A 75 40.89 -16.56 23.98
N SER A 76 39.86 -17.37 23.74
CA SER A 76 39.43 -17.68 22.39
C SER A 76 38.76 -16.42 21.82
N SER A 77 39.49 -15.66 21.00
CA SER A 77 38.88 -14.68 20.16
C SER A 77 38.11 -15.40 19.06
N SER A 78 36.81 -15.62 19.26
CA SER A 78 35.94 -15.92 18.13
C SER A 78 35.81 -14.63 17.31
N SER A 79 36.13 -14.68 16.01
CA SER A 79 35.78 -13.62 15.09
C SER A 79 34.27 -13.40 15.21
N LEU A 80 33.85 -12.19 15.55
CA LEU A 80 32.44 -11.81 15.49
C LEU A 80 31.99 -12.05 14.04
N GLU A 81 31.13 -13.02 13.84
CA GLU A 81 30.45 -13.23 12.57
C GLU A 81 29.81 -11.91 12.14
N ALA A 82 30.03 -11.49 10.91
CA ALA A 82 29.40 -10.28 10.37
C ALA A 82 27.86 -10.41 10.57
N PRO A 83 27.19 -9.37 11.06
CA PRO A 83 25.75 -9.44 11.31
C PRO A 83 25.02 -9.84 10.03
N SER A 84 24.20 -10.87 10.10
CA SER A 84 23.40 -11.37 8.98
C SER A 84 22.49 -10.25 8.43
N THR A 85 22.54 -10.01 7.11
CA THR A 85 21.67 -9.06 6.43
C THR A 85 20.18 -9.41 6.53
N ASP A 86 19.84 -10.66 6.84
CA ASP A 86 18.46 -11.08 7.11
C ASP A 86 17.82 -10.36 8.31
N ARG A 87 18.64 -9.77 9.21
CA ARG A 87 18.17 -8.98 10.36
C ARG A 87 17.82 -7.53 10.02
N ILE A 88 18.25 -7.04 8.86
CA ILE A 88 18.04 -5.64 8.47
C ILE A 88 16.55 -5.34 8.35
N GLY A 89 16.11 -4.18 8.83
CA GLY A 89 14.75 -3.67 8.71
C GLY A 89 14.71 -2.15 8.79
N LEU A 90 13.63 -1.56 8.33
CA LEU A 90 13.40 -0.11 8.36
C LEU A 90 12.55 0.34 9.55
N ILE A 91 11.82 -0.59 10.16
CA ILE A 91 10.92 -0.31 11.29
C ILE A 91 11.11 -1.35 12.40
N ASP A 92 10.76 -0.96 13.59
CA ASP A 92 10.70 -1.79 14.78
C ASP A 92 9.30 -1.75 15.42
N ALA A 93 9.13 -2.38 16.57
CA ALA A 93 7.86 -2.39 17.29
C ALA A 93 7.37 -0.98 17.69
N ALA A 94 8.27 -0.04 17.99
CA ALA A 94 7.92 1.33 18.32
C ALA A 94 7.44 2.13 17.11
N GLY A 95 7.99 1.79 15.92
CA GLY A 95 7.58 2.34 14.63
C GLY A 95 6.37 1.64 13.98
N GLY A 96 5.61 0.84 14.72
CA GLY A 96 4.44 0.10 14.21
C GLY A 96 4.77 -1.23 13.51
N GLY A 97 6.04 -1.63 13.52
CA GLY A 97 6.50 -2.93 13.03
C GLY A 97 6.26 -4.07 14.03
N PHE A 98 7.00 -5.15 13.83
CA PHE A 98 7.05 -6.29 14.73
C PHE A 98 8.29 -6.21 15.62
N SER A 99 8.26 -6.93 16.74
CA SER A 99 9.43 -7.04 17.62
C SER A 99 10.55 -7.84 16.96
N ALA A 100 11.80 -7.63 17.40
CA ALA A 100 12.97 -8.32 16.85
C ALA A 100 12.91 -9.84 16.98
N ASP A 101 12.07 -10.36 17.86
CA ASP A 101 11.86 -11.79 18.12
C ASP A 101 10.59 -12.37 17.47
N MET A 102 10.01 -11.67 16.50
CA MET A 102 8.75 -12.06 15.85
C MET A 102 8.77 -13.49 15.26
N TRP A 103 9.95 -14.00 14.89
CA TRP A 103 10.13 -15.35 14.36
C TRP A 103 10.46 -16.40 15.43
N ARG A 104 10.39 -16.04 16.72
CA ARG A 104 10.67 -17.00 17.80
C ARG A 104 9.73 -18.20 17.71
N GLY A 105 10.30 -19.41 17.70
CA GLY A 105 9.54 -20.67 17.62
C GLY A 105 8.98 -21.00 16.23
N THR A 106 9.23 -20.15 15.23
CA THR A 106 8.86 -20.43 13.83
C THR A 106 9.88 -21.42 13.24
N ASP A 107 9.38 -22.45 12.57
CA ASP A 107 10.21 -23.38 11.82
C ASP A 107 10.69 -22.73 10.51
N LEU A 108 12.02 -22.82 10.25
CA LEU A 108 12.63 -22.19 9.07
C LEU A 108 12.09 -22.80 7.76
N GLU A 109 11.93 -24.13 7.69
CA GLU A 109 11.46 -24.81 6.49
C GLU A 109 9.99 -24.48 6.19
N LEU A 110 9.17 -24.35 7.24
CA LEU A 110 7.81 -23.86 7.11
C LEU A 110 7.80 -22.43 6.54
N LEU A 111 8.59 -21.53 7.14
CA LEU A 111 8.65 -20.13 6.70
C LEU A 111 9.10 -20.02 5.25
N ARG A 112 10.09 -20.78 4.83
CA ARG A 112 10.56 -20.84 3.43
C ARG A 112 9.48 -21.26 2.44
N ARG A 113 8.54 -22.08 2.89
CA ARG A 113 7.43 -22.52 2.03
C ARG A 113 6.27 -21.54 1.99
N VAL A 114 5.97 -20.88 3.11
CA VAL A 114 4.75 -20.04 3.21
C VAL A 114 4.99 -18.57 2.91
N LEU A 115 6.14 -17.99 3.28
CA LEU A 115 6.42 -16.57 3.07
C LEU A 115 6.42 -16.16 1.58
N PRO A 116 6.99 -16.93 0.65
CA PRO A 116 6.92 -16.62 -0.78
C PRO A 116 5.51 -16.72 -1.40
N GLN A 117 4.55 -17.32 -0.67
CA GLN A 117 3.15 -17.46 -1.12
C GLN A 117 2.28 -16.27 -0.73
N LEU A 118 2.83 -15.26 -0.05
CA LEU A 118 2.08 -14.05 0.28
C LEU A 118 1.38 -13.48 -0.96
N PRO A 119 0.16 -12.95 -0.82
CA PRO A 119 -0.56 -12.33 -1.92
C PRO A 119 0.26 -11.22 -2.57
N ARG A 120 0.32 -11.24 -3.89
CA ARG A 120 1.09 -10.24 -4.66
C ARG A 120 0.29 -8.97 -4.94
N ARG A 121 -1.03 -9.07 -4.90
CA ARG A 121 -1.96 -7.95 -4.91
C ARG A 121 -2.71 -7.97 -3.59
N MET A 122 -2.90 -6.83 -3.00
CA MET A 122 -3.66 -6.66 -1.77
C MET A 122 -4.53 -5.41 -1.93
N ASP A 123 -5.80 -5.64 -2.19
CA ASP A 123 -6.76 -4.56 -2.43
C ASP A 123 -7.21 -3.88 -1.11
N SER A 124 -6.90 -4.50 0.04
CA SER A 124 -7.17 -3.99 1.39
C SER A 124 -6.04 -3.11 1.93
N LEU A 125 -6.37 -1.91 2.38
CA LEU A 125 -5.39 -0.99 2.99
C LEU A 125 -4.86 -1.53 4.33
N ALA A 126 -5.72 -2.10 5.17
CA ALA A 126 -5.33 -2.69 6.46
C ALA A 126 -4.42 -3.92 6.25
N GLN A 127 -4.76 -4.78 5.28
CA GLN A 127 -3.93 -5.92 4.91
C GLN A 127 -2.55 -5.48 4.41
N ARG A 128 -2.48 -4.48 3.53
CA ARG A 128 -1.20 -3.93 3.05
C ARG A 128 -0.34 -3.37 4.18
N ARG A 129 -0.96 -2.66 5.13
CA ARG A 129 -0.23 -2.15 6.31
C ARG A 129 0.37 -3.28 7.13
N LEU A 130 -0.38 -4.35 7.36
CA LEU A 130 0.10 -5.54 8.05
C LEU A 130 1.24 -6.23 7.29
N ALA A 131 1.10 -6.42 5.97
CA ALA A 131 2.15 -7.00 5.13
C ALA A 131 3.41 -6.14 5.11
N ARG A 132 3.25 -4.82 4.95
CA ARG A 132 4.35 -3.87 5.00
C ARG A 132 5.06 -3.89 6.36
N ALA A 133 4.31 -3.91 7.46
CA ALA A 133 4.87 -4.04 8.80
C ALA A 133 5.68 -5.35 8.94
N LEU A 134 5.15 -6.48 8.48
CA LEU A 134 5.83 -7.77 8.49
C LEU A 134 7.14 -7.75 7.69
N LEU A 135 7.10 -7.22 6.47
CA LEU A 135 8.22 -7.26 5.53
C LEU A 135 9.33 -6.24 5.85
N LEU A 136 9.00 -5.12 6.50
CA LEU A 136 9.97 -4.07 6.84
C LEU A 136 10.56 -4.19 8.24
N SER A 137 10.02 -5.05 9.11
CA SER A 137 10.51 -5.16 10.48
C SER A 137 11.93 -5.72 10.56
N ALA A 138 12.75 -5.08 11.39
CA ALA A 138 14.04 -5.61 11.79
C ALA A 138 13.82 -6.80 12.75
N ALA A 139 14.21 -8.01 12.35
CA ALA A 139 13.95 -9.20 13.15
C ALA A 139 15.08 -10.24 13.04
N THR A 140 15.29 -10.98 14.11
CA THR A 140 16.21 -12.13 14.09
C THR A 140 15.59 -13.26 13.27
N PRO A 141 16.28 -13.76 12.21
CA PRO A 141 15.79 -14.89 11.43
C PRO A 141 15.52 -16.11 12.32
N PRO A 142 14.56 -16.99 11.94
CA PRO A 142 14.37 -18.24 12.67
C PRO A 142 15.64 -19.07 12.59
N ALA A 143 16.06 -19.65 13.72
CA ALA A 143 17.16 -20.59 13.72
C ALA A 143 16.79 -21.78 12.83
N SER A 144 17.75 -22.29 12.05
CA SER A 144 17.59 -23.61 11.47
C SER A 144 17.23 -24.54 12.62
N SER A 145 16.09 -25.25 12.56
CA SER A 145 15.78 -26.28 13.52
C SER A 145 16.94 -27.29 13.45
N GLY A 146 17.91 -27.05 14.30
CA GLY A 146 18.95 -28.03 14.54
C GLY A 146 18.29 -29.25 15.19
N VAL A 147 17.66 -30.09 14.41
CA VAL A 147 17.82 -31.51 14.60
C VAL A 147 19.32 -31.66 14.37
N ALA A 148 20.09 -31.62 15.49
CA ALA A 148 21.48 -32.03 15.48
C ALA A 148 21.51 -33.28 14.61
N ALA A 149 22.24 -33.22 13.50
CA ALA A 149 22.40 -34.38 12.64
C ALA A 149 22.87 -35.50 13.58
N GLN A 150 21.93 -36.36 13.97
CA GLN A 150 22.31 -37.58 14.65
C GLN A 150 23.26 -38.25 13.67
N PRO A 151 24.44 -38.71 14.11
CA PRO A 151 25.37 -39.36 13.20
C PRO A 151 24.56 -40.44 12.48
N VAL A 152 24.39 -40.27 11.19
CA VAL A 152 23.68 -41.22 10.33
C VAL A 152 24.50 -42.49 10.43
N VAL A 153 23.95 -43.48 11.13
CA VAL A 153 24.43 -44.85 11.02
C VAL A 153 24.20 -45.25 9.57
N ASP A 154 25.24 -45.56 8.85
CA ASP A 154 25.24 -45.93 7.45
C ASP A 154 24.08 -46.88 7.11
N GLY A 155 23.09 -46.38 6.44
CA GLY A 155 21.96 -47.15 5.90
C GLY A 155 21.54 -46.55 4.58
N GLU A 156 21.47 -47.35 3.55
CA GLU A 156 21.25 -47.06 2.12
C GLU A 156 19.95 -46.34 1.73
N ASN A 157 19.28 -45.62 2.65
CA ASN A 157 18.03 -44.88 2.41
C ASN A 157 18.04 -43.46 3.01
N ALA A 158 19.17 -42.76 2.97
CA ALA A 158 19.22 -41.36 3.37
C ALA A 158 18.47 -40.49 2.32
N SER A 159 17.29 -39.98 2.65
CA SER A 159 16.69 -38.89 1.89
C SER A 159 17.67 -37.71 1.84
N PRO A 160 17.93 -37.10 0.67
CA PRO A 160 18.91 -36.01 0.56
C PRO A 160 18.51 -34.89 1.52
N THR A 161 19.44 -34.53 2.41
CA THR A 161 19.29 -33.33 3.26
C THR A 161 19.10 -32.13 2.35
N PRO A 162 18.01 -31.33 2.50
CA PRO A 162 17.83 -30.15 1.70
C PRO A 162 19.08 -29.25 1.80
N PRO A 163 19.56 -28.65 0.70
CA PRO A 163 20.70 -27.75 0.74
C PRO A 163 20.40 -26.60 1.72
N ALA A 164 21.44 -26.19 2.45
CA ALA A 164 21.34 -25.04 3.35
C ALA A 164 20.81 -23.82 2.56
N PRO A 165 19.94 -23.00 3.15
CA PRO A 165 19.43 -21.81 2.48
C PRO A 165 20.60 -20.91 2.09
N PRO A 166 20.54 -20.24 0.91
CA PRO A 166 21.52 -19.22 0.58
C PRO A 166 21.52 -18.16 1.70
N ALA A 167 22.70 -17.67 2.03
CA ALA A 167 22.81 -16.50 2.90
C ALA A 167 21.89 -15.40 2.31
N GLN A 168 21.12 -14.71 3.14
CA GLN A 168 20.19 -13.64 2.74
C GLN A 168 18.85 -14.09 2.10
N TRP A 169 18.47 -15.36 2.22
CA TRP A 169 17.18 -15.83 1.69
C TRP A 169 15.98 -15.04 2.23
N LEU A 170 15.97 -14.73 3.53
CA LEU A 170 14.85 -14.02 4.15
C LEU A 170 14.77 -12.57 3.65
N LEU A 171 15.90 -11.89 3.53
CA LEU A 171 15.96 -10.54 2.97
C LEU A 171 15.45 -10.51 1.52
N GLU A 172 15.96 -11.40 0.66
CA GLU A 172 15.50 -11.48 -0.74
C GLU A 172 13.99 -11.73 -0.83
N THR A 173 13.46 -12.65 -0.02
CA THR A 173 12.02 -12.96 -0.01
C THR A 173 11.20 -11.76 0.44
N ARG A 174 11.64 -11.01 1.45
CA ARG A 174 10.98 -9.80 1.93
C ARG A 174 10.97 -8.70 0.87
N LEU A 175 12.10 -8.48 0.18
CA LEU A 175 12.23 -7.50 -0.90
C LEU A 175 11.34 -7.85 -2.10
N ILE A 176 11.30 -9.13 -2.50
CA ILE A 176 10.39 -9.61 -3.55
C ILE A 176 8.93 -9.39 -3.14
N GLY A 177 8.59 -9.62 -1.86
CA GLY A 177 7.25 -9.35 -1.31
C GLY A 177 6.87 -7.86 -1.40
N LEU A 178 7.77 -6.96 -1.00
CA LEU A 178 7.57 -5.51 -1.11
C LEU A 178 7.39 -5.07 -2.57
N ALA A 179 8.24 -5.56 -3.47
CA ALA A 179 8.12 -5.29 -4.90
C ALA A 179 6.78 -5.79 -5.48
N ALA A 180 6.33 -6.97 -5.05
CA ALA A 180 5.09 -7.58 -5.53
C ALA A 180 3.84 -6.76 -5.14
N ILE A 181 3.82 -6.17 -3.93
CA ILE A 181 2.75 -5.26 -3.50
C ILE A 181 2.96 -3.81 -3.97
N GLY A 182 4.03 -3.53 -4.72
CA GLY A 182 4.31 -2.24 -5.32
C GLY A 182 5.02 -1.23 -4.41
N ASP A 183 5.50 -1.64 -3.23
CA ASP A 183 6.21 -0.77 -2.28
C ASP A 183 7.72 -0.66 -2.64
N TRP A 184 7.99 -0.22 -3.87
CA TRP A 184 9.35 -0.13 -4.42
C TRP A 184 10.26 0.83 -3.67
N ASN A 185 9.72 1.94 -3.16
CA ASN A 185 10.52 2.90 -2.39
C ASN A 185 11.04 2.28 -1.09
N ASP A 186 10.20 1.52 -0.39
CA ASP A 186 10.60 0.81 0.81
C ASP A 186 11.58 -0.33 0.51
N ALA A 187 11.35 -1.06 -0.59
CA ALA A 187 12.28 -2.10 -1.03
C ALA A 187 13.68 -1.52 -1.33
N LEU A 188 13.73 -0.38 -2.02
CA LEU A 188 14.99 0.33 -2.31
C LEU A 188 15.66 0.83 -1.03
N ALA A 189 14.91 1.46 -0.13
CA ALA A 189 15.44 1.94 1.15
C ALA A 189 16.00 0.79 2.01
N LEU A 190 15.36 -0.39 1.98
CA LEU A 190 15.86 -1.58 2.67
C LEU A 190 17.12 -2.13 2.00
N MET A 191 17.21 -2.12 0.66
CA MET A 191 18.41 -2.52 -0.09
C MET A 191 19.59 -1.57 0.11
N ASP A 192 19.34 -0.28 0.35
CA ASP A 192 20.39 0.72 0.63
C ASP A 192 21.14 0.44 1.95
N LEU A 193 20.56 -0.39 2.84
CA LEU A 193 21.22 -0.84 4.07
C LEU A 193 22.10 -2.09 3.87
N VAL A 194 22.06 -2.73 2.70
CA VAL A 194 22.84 -3.94 2.40
C VAL A 194 24.26 -3.55 2.05
N PRO A 195 25.32 -4.09 2.72
CA PRO A 195 26.69 -3.85 2.35
C PRO A 195 26.98 -4.24 0.90
N ALA A 196 27.82 -3.46 0.22
CA ALA A 196 28.10 -3.63 -1.21
C ALA A 196 28.71 -5.01 -1.55
N ASP A 197 29.51 -5.56 -0.65
CA ASP A 197 30.13 -6.88 -0.77
C ASP A 197 29.12 -8.04 -0.58
N GLN A 198 27.95 -7.75 -0.01
CA GLN A 198 26.85 -8.71 0.20
C GLN A 198 25.73 -8.57 -0.84
N MET A 199 25.88 -7.68 -1.83
CA MET A 199 24.93 -7.52 -2.92
C MET A 199 25.01 -8.67 -3.93
N THR A 200 24.06 -9.59 -3.89
CA THR A 200 23.92 -10.68 -4.89
C THR A 200 23.47 -10.14 -6.25
N ASP A 201 23.65 -10.92 -7.32
CA ASP A 201 23.14 -10.56 -8.65
C ASP A 201 21.61 -10.42 -8.65
N GLY A 202 20.90 -11.27 -7.89
CA GLY A 202 19.46 -11.15 -7.70
C GLY A 202 19.03 -9.83 -7.06
N LEU A 203 19.73 -9.40 -6.01
CA LEU A 203 19.49 -8.12 -5.35
C LEU A 203 19.81 -6.93 -6.27
N ARG A 204 20.87 -7.02 -7.07
CA ARG A 204 21.21 -5.98 -8.05
C ARG A 204 20.12 -5.83 -9.12
N LYS A 205 19.62 -6.95 -9.68
CA LYS A 205 18.50 -6.93 -10.63
C LYS A 205 17.26 -6.31 -10.02
N LEU A 206 16.90 -6.71 -8.79
CA LEU A 206 15.76 -6.15 -8.08
C LEU A 206 15.92 -4.65 -7.79
N ARG A 207 17.16 -4.20 -7.45
CA ARG A 207 17.46 -2.77 -7.27
C ARG A 207 17.35 -1.99 -8.57
N ALA A 208 17.81 -2.54 -9.68
CA ALA A 208 17.65 -1.92 -10.99
C ALA A 208 16.18 -1.80 -11.39
N ASP A 209 15.37 -2.84 -11.17
CA ASP A 209 13.93 -2.83 -11.40
C ASP A 209 13.24 -1.75 -10.57
N GLY A 210 13.52 -1.69 -9.26
CA GLY A 210 12.98 -0.67 -8.37
C GLY A 210 13.39 0.74 -8.78
N SER A 211 14.64 0.93 -9.20
CA SER A 211 15.15 2.21 -9.69
C SER A 211 14.45 2.66 -10.96
N LEU A 212 14.19 1.73 -11.89
CA LEU A 212 13.41 2.00 -13.10
C LEU A 212 11.98 2.46 -12.75
N ILE A 213 11.28 1.71 -11.93
CA ILE A 213 9.87 1.99 -11.54
C ILE A 213 9.76 3.31 -10.75
N SER A 214 10.73 3.59 -9.88
CA SER A 214 10.76 4.82 -9.07
C SER A 214 11.30 6.05 -9.82
N GLY A 215 11.56 5.94 -11.12
CA GLY A 215 12.08 7.03 -11.96
C GLY A 215 13.57 7.37 -11.75
N ARG A 216 14.30 6.56 -10.98
CA ARG A 216 15.75 6.67 -10.79
C ARG A 216 16.52 6.00 -11.94
N THR A 217 16.19 6.36 -13.17
CA THR A 217 16.71 5.72 -14.39
C THR A 217 18.24 5.72 -14.45
N ASN A 218 18.89 6.79 -13.98
CA ASN A 218 20.35 6.89 -14.00
C ASN A 218 21.02 5.83 -13.12
N ASP A 219 20.42 5.51 -11.97
CA ASP A 219 20.95 4.50 -11.05
C ASP A 219 20.86 3.10 -11.67
N ALA A 220 19.71 2.78 -12.30
CA ALA A 220 19.53 1.53 -13.03
C ALA A 220 20.52 1.40 -14.20
N CYS A 221 20.78 2.49 -14.91
CA CYS A 221 21.73 2.51 -16.04
C CYS A 221 23.19 2.32 -15.59
N ALA A 222 23.58 2.95 -14.47
CA ALA A 222 24.91 2.76 -13.90
C ALA A 222 25.13 1.32 -13.41
N GLU A 223 24.10 0.72 -12.78
CA GLU A 223 24.14 -0.67 -12.36
C GLU A 223 24.25 -1.62 -13.57
N ALA A 224 23.47 -1.40 -14.62
CA ALA A 224 23.52 -2.19 -15.85
C ALA A 224 24.90 -2.12 -16.53
N GLN A 225 25.49 -0.93 -16.61
CA GLN A 225 26.81 -0.76 -17.17
C GLN A 225 27.89 -1.52 -16.38
N THR A 226 27.79 -1.49 -15.04
CA THR A 226 28.70 -2.21 -14.15
C THR A 226 28.56 -3.72 -14.32
N ALA A 227 27.32 -4.21 -14.31
CA ALA A 227 26.99 -5.63 -14.42
C ALA A 227 27.41 -6.21 -15.79
N LEU A 228 27.20 -5.49 -16.88
CA LEU A 228 27.59 -5.92 -18.23
C LEU A 228 29.09 -6.09 -18.40
N SER A 229 29.90 -5.34 -17.67
CA SER A 229 31.37 -5.53 -17.68
C SER A 229 31.79 -6.88 -17.08
N ALA A 230 30.95 -7.49 -16.25
CA ALA A 230 31.22 -8.74 -15.55
C ALA A 230 30.45 -9.94 -16.14
N THR A 231 29.25 -9.71 -16.71
CA THR A 231 28.35 -10.77 -17.20
C THR A 231 27.76 -10.41 -18.55
N GLY A 232 27.50 -11.42 -19.41
CA GLY A 232 26.76 -11.25 -20.66
C GLY A 232 25.23 -11.43 -20.52
N ASP A 233 24.66 -11.23 -19.33
CA ASP A 233 23.26 -11.53 -19.01
C ASP A 233 22.30 -10.67 -19.86
N ALA A 234 21.33 -11.32 -20.49
CA ALA A 234 20.32 -10.70 -21.34
C ALA A 234 19.46 -9.65 -20.60
N TYR A 235 19.22 -9.82 -19.29
CA TYR A 235 18.51 -8.84 -18.48
C TYR A 235 19.24 -7.49 -18.50
N TRP A 236 20.55 -7.49 -18.18
CA TRP A 236 21.34 -6.27 -18.17
C TRP A 236 21.48 -5.63 -19.55
N GLN A 237 21.54 -6.46 -20.61
CA GLN A 237 21.53 -5.96 -21.99
C GLN A 237 20.21 -5.25 -22.31
N LYS A 238 19.06 -5.81 -21.90
CA LYS A 238 17.75 -5.15 -22.07
C LYS A 238 17.69 -3.80 -21.33
N VAL A 239 18.15 -3.75 -20.08
CA VAL A 239 18.21 -2.50 -19.30
C VAL A 239 19.14 -1.48 -20.00
N GLN A 240 20.33 -1.89 -20.47
CA GLN A 240 21.25 -1.00 -21.18
C GLN A 240 20.66 -0.46 -22.49
N ILE A 241 19.93 -1.28 -23.24
CA ILE A 241 19.24 -0.84 -24.46
C ILE A 241 18.17 0.22 -24.12
N TYR A 242 17.40 0.01 -23.04
CA TYR A 242 16.47 1.03 -22.54
C TYR A 242 17.21 2.33 -22.19
N CYS A 243 18.34 2.25 -21.48
CA CYS A 243 19.16 3.41 -21.14
C CYS A 243 19.64 4.18 -22.37
N ASN A 244 20.05 3.46 -23.42
CA ASN A 244 20.44 4.09 -24.67
C ASN A 244 19.27 4.83 -25.34
N PHE A 245 18.07 4.25 -25.35
CA PHE A 245 16.87 4.94 -25.81
C PHE A 245 16.50 6.13 -24.91
N ALA A 246 16.61 6.00 -23.59
CA ALA A 246 16.35 7.09 -22.66
C ALA A 246 17.26 8.29 -22.90
N ASN A 247 18.52 8.04 -23.24
CA ASN A 247 19.55 9.04 -23.54
C ASN A 247 19.60 9.45 -25.03
N ASN A 248 18.62 9.05 -25.86
CA ASN A 248 18.55 9.32 -27.29
C ASN A 248 19.77 8.79 -28.10
N GLN A 249 20.39 7.71 -27.64
CA GLN A 249 21.53 7.04 -28.28
C GLN A 249 21.06 5.87 -29.16
N ALA A 250 20.28 6.14 -30.19
CA ALA A 250 19.63 5.14 -31.03
C ALA A 250 20.61 4.15 -31.69
N SER A 251 21.78 4.60 -32.09
CA SER A 251 22.82 3.75 -32.71
C SER A 251 23.36 2.71 -31.71
N ALA A 252 23.61 3.11 -30.46
CA ALA A 252 24.05 2.21 -29.40
C ALA A 252 22.96 1.21 -29.02
N ALA A 253 21.68 1.66 -28.97
CA ALA A 253 20.55 0.78 -28.78
C ALA A 253 20.46 -0.28 -29.90
N SER A 254 20.62 0.11 -31.17
CA SER A 254 20.56 -0.82 -32.31
C SER A 254 21.66 -1.87 -32.25
N LEU A 255 22.88 -1.50 -31.82
CA LEU A 255 23.98 -2.46 -31.63
C LEU A 255 23.64 -3.48 -30.54
N GLY A 256 23.16 -3.03 -29.38
CA GLY A 256 22.71 -3.92 -28.29
C GLY A 256 21.61 -4.89 -28.75
N LEU A 257 20.66 -4.42 -29.56
CA LEU A 257 19.58 -5.25 -30.13
C LEU A 257 20.13 -6.34 -31.06
N SER A 258 21.17 -6.03 -31.87
CA SER A 258 21.82 -7.05 -32.72
C SER A 258 22.43 -8.16 -31.88
N VAL A 259 23.13 -7.80 -30.79
CA VAL A 259 23.71 -8.76 -29.84
C VAL A 259 22.65 -9.64 -29.19
N LEU A 260 21.54 -9.07 -28.71
CA LEU A 260 20.46 -9.87 -28.13
C LEU A 260 19.83 -10.87 -29.12
N ARG A 261 19.70 -10.46 -30.39
CA ARG A 261 19.19 -11.34 -31.45
C ARG A 261 20.14 -12.47 -31.79
N GLU A 262 21.47 -12.16 -31.85
CA GLU A 262 22.51 -13.16 -32.08
C GLU A 262 22.57 -14.19 -30.93
N GLN A 263 22.29 -13.77 -29.70
CA GLN A 263 22.20 -14.66 -28.53
C GLN A 263 20.90 -15.49 -28.53
N GLY A 264 19.98 -15.27 -29.48
CA GLY A 264 18.73 -16.01 -29.60
C GLY A 264 17.71 -15.68 -28.50
N VAL A 265 17.80 -14.51 -27.85
CA VAL A 265 16.87 -14.10 -26.79
C VAL A 265 15.45 -13.99 -27.34
N GLN A 266 14.53 -14.74 -26.74
CA GLN A 266 13.11 -14.75 -27.10
C GLN A 266 12.33 -13.87 -26.09
N ASP A 267 12.04 -12.63 -26.48
CA ASP A 267 11.24 -11.69 -25.68
C ASP A 267 10.34 -10.84 -26.61
N PRO A 268 9.18 -11.38 -27.03
CA PRO A 268 8.30 -10.70 -27.97
C PRO A 268 7.85 -9.31 -27.48
N LEU A 269 7.67 -9.13 -26.15
CA LEU A 269 7.26 -7.84 -25.60
C LEU A 269 8.36 -6.81 -25.72
N PHE A 270 9.58 -7.17 -25.35
CA PHE A 270 10.72 -6.28 -25.46
C PHE A 270 10.91 -5.80 -26.88
N PHE A 271 10.94 -6.72 -27.85
CA PHE A 271 11.13 -6.35 -29.27
C PHE A 271 9.96 -5.54 -29.83
N TRP A 272 8.73 -5.83 -29.42
CA TRP A 272 7.56 -5.03 -29.81
C TRP A 272 7.66 -3.59 -29.26
N THR A 273 8.08 -3.40 -28.00
CA THR A 273 8.29 -2.05 -27.45
C THR A 273 9.41 -1.30 -28.13
N VAL A 274 10.47 -1.99 -28.57
CA VAL A 274 11.52 -1.41 -29.43
C VAL A 274 10.95 -0.93 -30.76
N ASP A 275 10.13 -1.74 -31.42
CA ASP A 275 9.49 -1.35 -32.68
C ASP A 275 8.59 -0.11 -32.50
N LEU A 276 7.88 0.00 -31.37
CA LEU A 276 7.12 1.20 -31.02
C LEU A 276 8.03 2.43 -30.87
N LEU A 277 9.18 2.30 -30.21
CA LEU A 277 10.16 3.37 -30.03
C LEU A 277 10.76 3.82 -31.37
N ASN A 278 10.89 2.90 -32.32
CA ASN A 278 11.35 3.18 -33.69
C ASN A 278 10.21 3.72 -34.61
N GLY A 279 9.03 4.00 -34.05
CA GLY A 279 7.90 4.60 -34.77
C GLY A 279 6.99 3.60 -35.49
N ASN A 280 7.21 2.29 -35.37
CA ASN A 280 6.35 1.27 -35.98
C ASN A 280 5.12 0.98 -35.08
N ARG A 281 4.10 1.81 -35.18
CA ARG A 281 2.87 1.75 -34.36
C ARG A 281 1.78 0.80 -34.93
N ARG A 282 2.05 0.13 -36.04
CA ARG A 282 1.06 -0.74 -36.73
C ARG A 282 1.05 -2.17 -36.22
N LEU A 283 2.03 -2.56 -35.44
CA LEU A 283 2.13 -3.92 -34.92
C LEU A 283 1.14 -4.13 -33.77
N SER A 284 0.37 -5.20 -33.86
CA SER A 284 -0.47 -5.63 -32.75
C SER A 284 0.41 -6.03 -31.56
N PRO A 285 0.01 -5.69 -30.33
CA PRO A 285 0.72 -6.11 -29.15
C PRO A 285 0.72 -7.65 -29.07
N PRO A 286 1.85 -8.28 -28.71
CA PRO A 286 1.88 -9.71 -28.47
C PRO A 286 1.00 -10.05 -27.26
N ASN A 287 0.48 -11.29 -27.21
CA ASN A 287 -0.18 -11.78 -25.99
C ASN A 287 0.90 -11.99 -24.91
N LEU A 288 0.79 -11.26 -23.82
CA LEU A 288 1.87 -11.13 -22.87
C LEU A 288 1.48 -11.65 -21.51
N GLY A 289 2.41 -12.43 -20.97
CA GLY A 289 2.47 -12.70 -19.56
C GLY A 289 2.71 -11.42 -18.71
N ARG A 290 3.34 -11.57 -17.57
CA ARG A 290 3.65 -10.43 -16.69
C ARG A 290 4.80 -9.62 -17.29
N PRO A 291 4.63 -8.31 -17.56
CA PRO A 291 5.72 -7.46 -18.05
C PRO A 291 6.76 -7.24 -16.95
N GLU A 292 8.05 -7.31 -17.32
CA GLU A 292 9.14 -6.87 -16.45
C GLU A 292 9.19 -5.33 -16.38
N PRO A 293 9.79 -4.74 -15.35
CA PRO A 293 9.93 -3.28 -15.22
C PRO A 293 10.52 -2.59 -16.46
N VAL A 294 11.53 -3.18 -17.09
CA VAL A 294 12.10 -2.64 -18.33
C VAL A 294 11.09 -2.54 -19.47
N HIS A 295 10.17 -3.51 -19.61
CA HIS A 295 9.10 -3.45 -20.60
C HIS A 295 8.15 -2.29 -20.35
N LEU A 296 7.77 -2.09 -19.08
CA LEU A 296 6.89 -0.99 -18.68
C LEU A 296 7.52 0.37 -18.96
N MET A 297 8.83 0.51 -18.69
CA MET A 297 9.55 1.75 -18.94
C MET A 297 9.77 2.01 -20.44
N MET A 298 10.02 0.96 -21.24
CA MET A 298 10.06 1.05 -22.69
C MET A 298 8.72 1.51 -23.27
N LEU A 299 7.61 0.92 -22.78
CA LEU A 299 6.25 1.27 -23.17
C LEU A 299 5.91 2.72 -22.79
N ALA A 300 6.27 3.13 -21.57
CA ALA A 300 6.10 4.50 -21.10
C ALA A 300 6.88 5.51 -21.96
N LYS A 301 8.10 5.21 -22.32
CA LYS A 301 8.94 6.03 -23.23
C LYS A 301 8.35 6.11 -24.62
N ALA A 302 7.82 5.01 -25.15
CA ALA A 302 7.23 4.96 -26.49
C ALA A 302 5.93 5.76 -26.58
N GLY A 303 5.20 5.99 -25.47
CA GLY A 303 3.88 6.63 -25.46
C GLY A 303 2.90 5.87 -26.35
N GLY A 304 3.02 4.57 -26.45
CA GLY A 304 2.21 3.71 -27.30
C GLY A 304 0.89 3.29 -26.66
N PRO A 305 0.01 2.62 -27.42
CA PRO A 305 -1.18 2.01 -26.85
C PRO A 305 -0.78 0.95 -25.84
N VAL A 306 -1.39 1.00 -24.66
CA VAL A 306 -1.21 -0.06 -23.66
C VAL A 306 -2.09 -1.24 -24.04
N PRO A 307 -1.53 -2.45 -24.13
CA PRO A 307 -2.33 -3.64 -24.44
C PRO A 307 -3.42 -3.88 -23.38
N ASP A 308 -4.63 -4.26 -23.81
CA ASP A 308 -5.75 -4.57 -22.91
C ASP A 308 -5.40 -5.68 -21.91
N SER A 309 -4.60 -6.66 -22.33
CA SER A 309 -4.11 -7.73 -21.46
C SER A 309 -3.27 -7.21 -20.28
N ILE A 310 -2.50 -6.14 -20.48
CA ILE A 310 -1.75 -5.46 -19.40
C ILE A 310 -2.71 -4.68 -18.49
N ILE A 311 -3.71 -4.01 -19.07
CA ILE A 311 -4.69 -3.25 -18.29
C ILE A 311 -5.52 -4.18 -17.40
N GLN A 312 -5.97 -5.31 -17.95
CA GLN A 312 -6.87 -6.23 -17.23
C GLN A 312 -6.13 -7.16 -16.27
N GLY A 313 -4.98 -7.68 -16.67
CA GLY A 313 -4.17 -8.63 -15.91
C GLY A 313 -3.01 -8.01 -15.13
N GLY A 314 -2.84 -6.68 -15.17
CA GLY A 314 -1.72 -5.99 -14.56
C GLY A 314 -1.67 -6.15 -13.03
N ASP A 315 -0.48 -6.44 -12.52
CA ASP A 315 -0.20 -6.33 -11.10
C ASP A 315 -0.20 -4.85 -10.65
N PRO A 316 -0.18 -4.57 -9.34
CA PRO A 316 -0.24 -3.20 -8.81
C PRO A 316 0.80 -2.25 -9.39
N THR A 317 2.06 -2.70 -9.53
CA THR A 317 3.15 -1.91 -10.14
C THR A 317 2.86 -1.58 -11.59
N THR A 318 2.44 -2.57 -12.37
CA THR A 318 2.05 -2.41 -13.77
C THR A 318 0.93 -1.37 -13.91
N LEU A 319 -0.12 -1.46 -13.10
CA LEU A 319 -1.23 -0.51 -13.13
C LEU A 319 -0.78 0.92 -12.78
N ALA A 320 0.09 1.08 -11.78
CA ALA A 320 0.64 2.39 -11.40
C ALA A 320 1.42 3.03 -12.55
N VAL A 321 2.33 2.29 -13.18
CA VAL A 321 3.13 2.79 -14.31
C VAL A 321 2.25 3.11 -15.51
N VAL A 322 1.34 2.21 -15.88
CA VAL A 322 0.45 2.36 -17.04
C VAL A 322 -0.48 3.57 -16.89
N SER A 323 -0.99 3.85 -15.70
CA SER A 323 -1.81 5.04 -15.43
C SER A 323 -1.06 6.34 -15.70
N GLY A 324 0.27 6.31 -15.62
CA GLY A 324 1.16 7.44 -15.91
C GLY A 324 1.48 7.63 -17.40
N ILE A 325 1.26 6.63 -18.26
CA ILE A 325 1.60 6.71 -19.68
C ILE A 325 0.69 7.72 -20.37
N ALA A 326 1.31 8.71 -21.00
CA ALA A 326 0.56 9.68 -21.82
C ALA A 326 -0.05 8.99 -23.04
N PRO A 327 -1.24 9.39 -23.49
CA PRO A 327 -1.77 8.90 -24.76
C PRO A 327 -0.79 9.23 -25.90
N PRO A 328 -0.72 8.39 -26.94
CA PRO A 328 0.19 8.63 -28.05
C PRO A 328 -0.07 10.00 -28.65
N SER A 329 1.01 10.74 -28.95
CA SER A 329 0.92 12.00 -29.67
C SER A 329 0.23 11.79 -31.01
N GLU A 330 -0.61 12.76 -31.42
CA GLU A 330 -1.26 12.69 -32.73
C GLU A 330 -0.22 12.55 -33.84
N ASP A 331 -0.37 11.48 -34.63
CA ASP A 331 0.40 11.35 -35.87
C ASP A 331 -0.12 12.40 -36.86
N LYS A 332 0.74 13.32 -37.26
CA LYS A 332 0.40 14.35 -38.26
C LYS A 332 -0.06 13.79 -39.60
N ASN A 333 0.31 12.54 -39.88
CA ASN A 333 -0.05 11.79 -41.10
C ASN A 333 -1.28 10.88 -40.92
N ASP A 334 -1.87 10.85 -39.74
CA ASP A 334 -3.07 10.06 -39.47
C ASP A 334 -4.28 10.67 -40.20
N LYS A 335 -4.80 9.95 -41.20
CA LYS A 335 -5.95 10.33 -42.02
C LYS A 335 -7.31 9.96 -41.39
N THR A 336 -7.33 9.48 -40.15
CA THR A 336 -8.56 9.13 -39.42
C THR A 336 -9.44 10.41 -39.28
N PRO A 337 -10.76 10.33 -39.50
CA PRO A 337 -11.67 11.43 -39.30
C PRO A 337 -11.57 12.03 -37.90
N ALA A 338 -11.67 13.37 -37.79
CA ALA A 338 -11.51 14.07 -36.50
C ALA A 338 -12.44 13.55 -35.38
N ALA A 339 -13.69 13.21 -35.73
CA ALA A 339 -14.63 12.60 -34.77
C ALA A 339 -14.14 11.25 -34.20
N GLN A 340 -13.56 10.40 -35.05
CA GLN A 340 -13.02 9.11 -34.59
C GLN A 340 -11.75 9.31 -33.75
N LYS A 341 -10.91 10.30 -34.08
CA LYS A 341 -9.75 10.65 -33.23
C LYS A 341 -10.20 11.15 -31.87
N ALA A 342 -11.20 12.02 -31.82
CA ALA A 342 -11.76 12.54 -30.57
C ALA A 342 -12.35 11.39 -29.71
N GLU A 343 -13.08 10.45 -30.31
CA GLU A 343 -13.63 9.30 -29.59
C GLU A 343 -12.54 8.38 -29.06
N ARG A 344 -11.49 8.09 -29.84
CA ARG A 344 -10.33 7.32 -29.36
C ARG A 344 -9.60 8.01 -28.19
N ALA A 345 -9.43 9.34 -28.27
CA ALA A 345 -8.81 10.11 -27.20
C ALA A 345 -9.66 10.08 -25.92
N LYS A 346 -10.99 10.16 -26.07
CA LYS A 346 -11.96 10.04 -24.97
C LYS A 346 -11.84 8.68 -24.28
N LEU A 347 -11.92 7.59 -25.05
CA LEU A 347 -11.80 6.23 -24.52
C LEU A 347 -10.44 5.99 -23.85
N ALA A 348 -9.36 6.50 -24.42
CA ALA A 348 -8.03 6.40 -23.84
C ALA A 348 -7.93 7.15 -22.49
N ALA A 349 -8.56 8.32 -22.36
CA ALA A 349 -8.61 9.08 -21.12
C ALA A 349 -9.42 8.34 -20.06
N GLU A 350 -10.58 7.78 -20.39
CA GLU A 350 -11.41 6.98 -19.49
C GLU A 350 -10.68 5.71 -19.01
N SER A 351 -10.04 5.00 -19.93
CA SER A 351 -9.24 3.82 -19.62
C SER A 351 -8.10 4.13 -18.64
N ARG A 352 -7.39 5.24 -18.87
CA ARG A 352 -6.30 5.71 -18.00
C ARG A 352 -6.79 6.01 -16.59
N VAL A 353 -7.94 6.67 -16.46
CA VAL A 353 -8.56 6.95 -15.16
C VAL A 353 -8.96 5.66 -14.47
N ALA A 354 -9.63 4.73 -15.17
CA ALA A 354 -10.03 3.44 -14.61
C ALA A 354 -8.83 2.62 -14.10
N VAL A 355 -7.73 2.62 -14.84
CA VAL A 355 -6.48 1.97 -14.41
C VAL A 355 -5.91 2.65 -13.17
N ALA A 356 -5.93 3.99 -13.11
CA ALA A 356 -5.46 4.74 -11.95
C ALA A 356 -6.32 4.48 -10.70
N GLU A 357 -7.64 4.37 -10.84
CA GLU A 357 -8.53 3.97 -9.75
C GLU A 357 -8.14 2.60 -9.17
N ARG A 358 -7.88 1.62 -10.03
CA ARG A 358 -7.39 0.29 -9.62
C ARG A 358 -6.02 0.35 -8.93
N ALA A 359 -5.10 1.19 -9.43
CA ALA A 359 -3.79 1.38 -8.81
C ALA A 359 -3.89 2.04 -7.43
N VAL A 360 -4.84 2.97 -7.23
CA VAL A 360 -5.13 3.57 -5.92
C VAL A 360 -5.77 2.56 -4.97
N ALA A 361 -6.71 1.74 -5.44
CA ALA A 361 -7.31 0.66 -4.66
C ALA A 361 -6.22 -0.34 -4.21
N ALA A 362 -5.35 -0.75 -5.12
CA ALA A 362 -4.19 -1.58 -4.81
C ALA A 362 -3.10 -0.88 -3.98
N GLY A 363 -3.25 0.41 -3.67
CA GLY A 363 -2.34 1.21 -2.83
C GLY A 363 -0.98 1.53 -3.46
N THR A 364 -0.79 1.32 -4.76
CA THR A 364 0.47 1.59 -5.47
C THR A 364 0.51 2.95 -6.16
N LEU A 365 -0.63 3.62 -6.22
CA LEU A 365 -0.75 4.99 -6.70
C LEU A 365 -1.33 5.87 -5.59
N ASP A 366 -0.75 7.05 -5.41
CA ASP A 366 -1.28 8.03 -4.48
C ASP A 366 -2.62 8.62 -4.98
N ALA A 367 -3.57 8.83 -4.07
CA ALA A 367 -4.85 9.43 -4.39
C ALA A 367 -4.72 10.85 -4.97
N GLU A 368 -3.63 11.61 -4.66
CA GLU A 368 -3.36 12.91 -5.29
C GLU A 368 -3.13 12.77 -6.80
N ARG A 369 -2.42 11.70 -7.22
CA ARG A 369 -2.24 11.44 -8.65
C ARG A 369 -3.56 11.17 -9.35
N LEU A 370 -4.46 10.42 -8.71
CA LEU A 370 -5.81 10.19 -9.23
C LEU A 370 -6.60 11.51 -9.31
N ARG A 371 -6.53 12.37 -8.27
CA ARG A 371 -7.14 13.70 -8.28
C ARG A 371 -6.66 14.56 -9.46
N LEU A 372 -5.36 14.50 -9.77
CA LEU A 372 -4.81 15.19 -10.95
C LEU A 372 -5.40 14.66 -12.26
N LEU A 373 -5.53 13.35 -12.43
CA LEU A 373 -6.14 12.76 -13.62
C LEU A 373 -7.61 13.14 -13.76
N TYR A 374 -8.37 13.15 -12.65
CA TYR A 374 -9.75 13.61 -12.64
C TYR A 374 -9.88 15.08 -13.03
N ARG A 375 -8.99 15.96 -12.54
CA ARG A 375 -8.96 17.39 -12.92
C ARG A 375 -8.63 17.61 -14.40
N GLN A 376 -7.77 16.76 -14.97
CA GLN A 376 -7.28 16.90 -16.36
C GLN A 376 -8.25 16.33 -17.38
N MET A 377 -9.14 15.40 -17.00
CA MET A 377 -10.07 14.78 -17.93
C MET A 377 -11.10 15.81 -18.42
N ASN A 378 -11.17 16.01 -19.74
CA ASN A 378 -12.15 16.92 -20.34
C ASN A 378 -13.54 16.26 -20.38
N ILE A 379 -14.50 16.85 -19.66
CA ILE A 379 -15.91 16.44 -19.65
C ILE A 379 -16.85 17.56 -20.12
N LYS A 380 -16.31 18.71 -20.55
CA LYS A 380 -17.07 19.93 -20.85
C LYS A 380 -17.82 19.87 -22.17
N ASP A 381 -17.47 18.96 -23.06
CA ASP A 381 -18.06 18.85 -24.39
C ASP A 381 -19.47 18.20 -24.37
N GLU A 382 -19.91 17.70 -23.24
CA GLU A 382 -21.25 17.15 -23.03
C GLU A 382 -22.00 18.02 -22.00
N ALA A 383 -23.29 18.22 -22.19
CA ALA A 383 -24.10 18.91 -21.19
C ALA A 383 -24.03 18.15 -19.86
N PRO A 384 -23.69 18.82 -18.76
CA PRO A 384 -23.56 18.15 -17.48
C PRO A 384 -24.93 17.54 -17.08
N PRO A 385 -24.95 16.26 -16.65
CA PRO A 385 -26.19 15.66 -16.15
C PRO A 385 -26.64 16.40 -14.89
N ALA A 386 -27.95 16.48 -14.65
CA ALA A 386 -28.42 16.93 -13.36
C ALA A 386 -27.90 15.98 -12.27
N LEU A 387 -27.47 16.49 -11.12
CA LEU A 387 -26.89 15.67 -10.03
C LEU A 387 -27.81 14.49 -9.65
N ALA A 388 -29.11 14.72 -9.61
CA ALA A 388 -30.11 13.69 -9.29
C ALA A 388 -30.24 12.59 -10.37
N SER A 389 -29.84 12.87 -11.62
CA SER A 389 -29.94 11.90 -12.72
C SER A 389 -28.72 10.99 -12.83
N VAL A 390 -27.65 11.26 -12.07
CA VAL A 390 -26.46 10.38 -12.01
C VAL A 390 -26.83 9.15 -11.18
N THR A 391 -27.13 8.05 -11.85
CA THR A 391 -27.56 6.78 -11.21
C THR A 391 -26.56 5.65 -11.37
N VAL A 392 -25.67 5.75 -12.36
CA VAL A 392 -24.64 4.76 -12.66
C VAL A 392 -23.28 5.44 -12.56
N ALA A 393 -22.37 4.84 -11.81
CA ALA A 393 -21.05 5.42 -11.60
C ALA A 393 -20.05 5.03 -12.71
N THR A 394 -20.26 5.51 -13.94
CA THR A 394 -19.23 5.42 -15.00
C THR A 394 -18.01 6.29 -14.65
N VAL A 395 -16.88 6.06 -15.31
CA VAL A 395 -15.68 6.91 -15.12
C VAL A 395 -16.02 8.39 -15.33
N ARG A 396 -16.79 8.73 -16.37
CA ARG A 396 -17.16 10.12 -16.66
C ARG A 396 -18.04 10.73 -15.58
N GLU A 397 -19.01 9.99 -15.06
CA GLU A 397 -19.89 10.44 -13.99
C GLU A 397 -19.13 10.64 -12.69
N ARG A 398 -18.18 9.74 -12.36
CA ARG A 398 -17.30 9.92 -11.20
C ARG A 398 -16.42 11.16 -11.33
N VAL A 399 -15.83 11.37 -12.51
CA VAL A 399 -15.04 12.59 -12.80
C VAL A 399 -15.92 13.82 -12.74
N PHE A 400 -17.14 13.79 -13.29
CA PHE A 400 -18.10 14.88 -13.20
C PHE A 400 -18.43 15.24 -11.75
N LEU A 401 -18.77 14.26 -10.91
CA LEU A 401 -19.05 14.49 -9.49
C LEU A 401 -17.85 15.11 -8.77
N PHE A 402 -16.65 14.62 -9.02
CA PHE A 402 -15.44 15.15 -8.40
C PHE A 402 -15.15 16.59 -8.84
N GLN A 403 -15.19 16.88 -10.14
CA GLN A 403 -14.96 18.24 -10.66
C GLN A 403 -16.05 19.20 -10.19
N THR A 404 -17.30 18.75 -10.10
CA THR A 404 -18.41 19.54 -9.56
C THR A 404 -18.20 19.84 -8.07
N ALA A 405 -17.84 18.85 -7.24
CA ALA A 405 -17.53 19.06 -5.84
C ALA A 405 -16.36 20.05 -5.64
N LEU A 406 -15.33 19.95 -6.47
CA LEU A 406 -14.17 20.84 -6.43
C LEU A 406 -14.54 22.28 -6.79
N ALA A 407 -15.48 22.48 -7.73
CA ALA A 407 -15.93 23.80 -8.17
C ALA A 407 -16.88 24.50 -7.18
N GLN A 408 -17.52 23.75 -6.25
CA GLN A 408 -18.41 24.34 -5.26
C GLN A 408 -17.65 25.13 -4.20
N THR A 409 -18.04 26.37 -4.01
CA THR A 409 -17.49 27.25 -2.96
C THR A 409 -18.34 27.26 -1.69
N VAL A 410 -19.63 26.89 -1.81
CA VAL A 410 -20.56 26.79 -0.67
C VAL A 410 -20.43 25.41 -0.03
N PRO A 411 -20.12 25.30 1.26
CA PRO A 411 -19.91 24.01 1.94
C PRO A 411 -21.08 23.04 1.79
N ALA A 412 -22.32 23.50 1.93
CA ALA A 412 -23.51 22.64 1.79
C ALA A 412 -23.67 22.09 0.36
N ALA A 413 -23.44 22.92 -0.69
CA ALA A 413 -23.51 22.47 -2.07
C ALA A 413 -22.38 21.47 -2.41
N ARG A 414 -21.18 21.68 -1.84
CA ARG A 414 -20.06 20.72 -1.96
C ARG A 414 -20.42 19.40 -1.29
N ALA A 415 -20.97 19.46 -0.07
CA ALA A 415 -21.40 18.28 0.70
C ALA A 415 -22.45 17.46 -0.05
N GLU A 416 -23.40 18.10 -0.74
CA GLU A 416 -24.43 17.42 -1.53
C GLU A 416 -23.83 16.57 -2.66
N VAL A 417 -22.87 17.15 -3.42
CA VAL A 417 -22.20 16.42 -4.49
C VAL A 417 -21.37 15.24 -3.94
N ILE A 418 -20.64 15.46 -2.83
CA ILE A 418 -19.83 14.43 -2.20
C ILE A 418 -20.73 13.31 -1.64
N ALA A 419 -21.84 13.64 -0.94
CA ALA A 419 -22.78 12.66 -0.45
C ALA A 419 -23.29 11.76 -1.58
N ARG A 420 -23.67 12.37 -2.71
CA ARG A 420 -24.11 11.60 -3.89
C ARG A 420 -23.03 10.66 -4.41
N ALA A 421 -21.77 11.09 -4.48
CA ALA A 421 -20.66 10.25 -4.92
C ALA A 421 -20.43 9.06 -3.98
N ILE A 422 -20.46 9.29 -2.67
CA ILE A 422 -20.29 8.25 -1.65
C ILE A 422 -21.46 7.25 -1.65
N ASP A 423 -22.70 7.73 -1.80
CA ASP A 423 -23.89 6.86 -1.87
C ASP A 423 -23.87 5.96 -3.12
N LEU A 424 -23.46 6.49 -4.27
CA LEU A 424 -23.28 5.69 -5.49
C LEU A 424 -22.20 4.60 -5.30
N THR A 425 -21.08 4.94 -4.69
CA THR A 425 -20.00 3.98 -4.40
C THR A 425 -20.48 2.87 -3.47
N ARG A 426 -21.24 3.22 -2.41
CA ARG A 426 -21.83 2.24 -1.49
C ARG A 426 -22.84 1.32 -2.19
N ALA A 427 -23.67 1.86 -3.07
CA ALA A 427 -24.63 1.07 -3.84
C ALA A 427 -23.96 0.09 -4.81
N ASP A 428 -22.84 0.50 -5.40
CA ASP A 428 -22.06 -0.30 -6.35
C ASP A 428 -21.12 -1.32 -5.67
N ARG A 429 -20.70 -1.07 -4.44
CA ARG A 429 -19.76 -1.91 -3.65
C ARG A 429 -18.49 -2.30 -4.40
N GLY A 430 -17.96 -1.40 -5.22
CA GLY A 430 -16.75 -1.61 -6.00
C GLY A 430 -16.90 -2.54 -7.21
N ILE A 431 -18.12 -2.99 -7.55
CA ILE A 431 -18.35 -3.90 -8.69
C ILE A 431 -18.04 -3.24 -10.04
N LYS A 432 -18.44 -1.98 -10.20
CA LYS A 432 -18.31 -1.22 -11.46
C LYS A 432 -17.31 -0.07 -11.40
N GLY A 433 -16.83 0.26 -10.21
CA GLY A 433 -15.94 1.40 -9.98
C GLY A 433 -15.08 1.21 -8.75
N PRO A 434 -14.45 2.29 -8.26
CA PRO A 434 -13.68 2.26 -7.03
C PRO A 434 -14.58 1.94 -5.83
N ASP A 435 -14.02 1.23 -4.88
CA ASP A 435 -14.66 0.96 -3.59
C ASP A 435 -14.74 2.22 -2.71
N LEU A 436 -15.39 2.10 -1.55
CA LEU A 436 -15.54 3.19 -0.59
C LEU A 436 -14.20 3.69 -0.05
N ILE A 437 -13.18 2.83 0.05
CA ILE A 437 -11.84 3.20 0.51
C ILE A 437 -11.18 4.14 -0.50
N THR A 438 -11.20 3.77 -1.77
CA THR A 438 -10.66 4.61 -2.85
C THR A 438 -11.42 5.92 -2.99
N ALA A 439 -12.76 5.88 -2.95
CA ALA A 439 -13.60 7.08 -2.98
C ALA A 439 -13.36 7.97 -1.76
N GLY A 440 -13.26 7.39 -0.57
CA GLY A 440 -12.92 8.10 0.66
C GLY A 440 -11.59 8.86 0.52
N ARG A 441 -10.53 8.18 0.08
CA ARG A 441 -9.22 8.79 -0.15
C ARG A 441 -9.25 9.90 -1.22
N LEU A 442 -10.09 9.75 -2.25
CA LEU A 442 -10.28 10.76 -3.29
C LEU A 442 -10.91 12.04 -2.73
N TYR A 443 -11.99 11.90 -1.94
CA TYR A 443 -12.79 13.02 -1.45
C TYR A 443 -12.35 13.56 -0.09
N ALA A 444 -11.52 12.86 0.68
CA ALA A 444 -11.11 13.28 2.02
C ALA A 444 -10.62 14.73 2.10
N PRO A 445 -9.75 15.25 1.22
CA PRO A 445 -9.33 16.66 1.31
C PRO A 445 -10.48 17.65 1.15
N LEU A 446 -11.48 17.33 0.30
CA LEU A 446 -12.66 18.19 0.10
C LEU A 446 -13.61 18.16 1.30
N ILE A 447 -13.69 17.02 2.00
CA ILE A 447 -14.50 16.85 3.22
C ILE A 447 -13.82 17.56 4.40
N LEU A 448 -12.49 17.48 4.51
CA LEU A 448 -11.72 18.14 5.56
C LEU A 448 -11.86 19.67 5.55
N ASP A 449 -12.14 20.25 4.37
CA ASP A 449 -12.46 21.70 4.23
C ASP A 449 -13.87 22.06 4.75
N ILE A 450 -14.73 21.06 5.05
CA ILE A 450 -16.09 21.27 5.52
C ILE A 450 -16.13 21.05 7.04
N GLN A 451 -16.51 22.08 7.81
CA GLN A 451 -16.63 21.96 9.25
C GLN A 451 -17.93 21.26 9.64
N PRO A 452 -17.91 20.26 10.56
CA PRO A 452 -19.11 19.65 11.10
C PRO A 452 -20.01 20.71 11.76
N SER A 453 -21.29 20.78 11.34
CA SER A 453 -22.27 21.71 11.89
C SER A 453 -23.67 21.09 11.91
N PRO A 454 -24.57 21.56 12.79
CA PRO A 454 -25.96 21.07 12.84
C PRO A 454 -26.71 21.14 11.52
N ASP A 455 -26.43 22.16 10.69
CA ASP A 455 -27.09 22.34 9.38
C ASP A 455 -26.64 21.29 8.35
N LEU A 456 -25.51 20.60 8.61
CA LEU A 456 -24.93 19.54 7.77
C LEU A 456 -25.13 18.15 8.37
N ILE A 457 -26.07 17.98 9.30
CA ILE A 457 -26.32 16.67 9.93
C ILE A 457 -26.62 15.57 8.93
N TRP A 458 -27.35 15.89 7.87
CA TRP A 458 -27.67 14.99 6.75
C TRP A 458 -26.43 14.48 6.02
N PHE A 459 -25.33 15.23 6.03
CA PHE A 459 -24.07 14.84 5.41
C PHE A 459 -23.18 13.99 6.33
N SER A 460 -23.43 14.03 7.64
CA SER A 460 -22.53 13.43 8.66
C SER A 460 -22.25 11.94 8.42
N GLY A 461 -23.25 11.17 7.95
CA GLY A 461 -23.07 9.75 7.65
C GLY A 461 -22.13 9.48 6.47
N ALA A 462 -22.27 10.24 5.39
CA ALA A 462 -21.38 10.14 4.23
C ALA A 462 -19.96 10.61 4.55
N ALA A 463 -19.83 11.76 5.25
CA ALA A 463 -18.55 12.30 5.66
C ALA A 463 -17.78 11.36 6.59
N ALA A 464 -18.45 10.83 7.64
CA ALA A 464 -17.83 9.90 8.57
C ALA A 464 -17.31 8.65 7.85
N ARG A 465 -18.16 7.99 7.03
CA ARG A 465 -17.74 6.79 6.29
C ARG A 465 -16.55 7.06 5.35
N ALA A 466 -16.60 8.15 4.58
CA ALA A 466 -15.54 8.49 3.64
C ALA A 466 -14.22 8.78 4.35
N LEU A 467 -14.25 9.54 5.45
CA LEU A 467 -13.05 9.84 6.23
C LEU A 467 -12.48 8.60 6.93
N LEU A 468 -13.32 7.76 7.54
CA LEU A 468 -12.90 6.51 8.15
C LEU A 468 -12.28 5.56 7.12
N ALA A 469 -12.89 5.44 5.95
CA ALA A 469 -12.36 4.67 4.83
C ALA A 469 -11.02 5.21 4.29
N ALA A 470 -10.81 6.53 4.35
CA ALA A 470 -9.55 7.16 4.00
C ALA A 470 -8.44 6.98 5.05
N GLY A 471 -8.79 6.52 6.27
CA GLY A 471 -7.89 6.43 7.41
C GLY A 471 -7.82 7.70 8.26
N GLU A 472 -8.67 8.69 7.99
CA GLU A 472 -8.80 9.95 8.76
C GLU A 472 -9.69 9.73 9.99
N LEU A 473 -9.23 8.88 10.91
CA LEU A 473 -10.05 8.31 11.98
C LEU A 473 -10.63 9.38 12.91
N GLU A 474 -9.81 10.34 13.37
CA GLU A 474 -10.26 11.38 14.29
C GLU A 474 -11.29 12.31 13.63
N LYS A 475 -11.06 12.65 12.38
CA LYS A 475 -11.99 13.50 11.62
C LYS A 475 -13.30 12.79 11.32
N GLY A 476 -13.27 11.49 11.03
CA GLY A 476 -14.48 10.67 10.91
C GLY A 476 -15.27 10.62 12.22
N ARG A 477 -14.58 10.51 13.37
CA ARG A 477 -15.21 10.53 14.70
C ARG A 477 -15.86 11.88 15.04
N GLU A 478 -15.31 13.01 14.59
CA GLU A 478 -15.93 14.34 14.78
C GLU A 478 -17.35 14.39 14.17
N TRP A 479 -17.52 13.90 12.94
CA TRP A 479 -18.84 13.80 12.29
C TRP A 479 -19.78 12.84 13.01
N LEU A 480 -19.28 11.70 13.49
CA LEU A 480 -20.06 10.76 14.28
C LEU A 480 -20.47 11.36 15.64
N ALA A 481 -19.59 12.11 16.29
CA ALA A 481 -19.88 12.81 17.54
C ALA A 481 -21.00 13.85 17.35
N LEU A 482 -20.99 14.59 16.24
CA LEU A 482 -22.08 15.49 15.86
C LEU A 482 -23.42 14.73 15.77
N ALA A 483 -23.45 13.61 15.02
CA ALA A 483 -24.65 12.81 14.88
C ALA A 483 -25.18 12.31 16.25
N ARG A 484 -24.30 11.80 17.11
CA ARG A 484 -24.66 11.36 18.48
C ARG A 484 -25.20 12.48 19.35
N SER A 485 -24.63 13.67 19.28
CA SER A 485 -25.07 14.82 20.07
C SER A 485 -26.50 15.24 19.73
N MET A 486 -26.89 15.05 18.45
CA MET A 486 -28.20 15.42 17.92
C MET A 486 -29.21 14.25 17.85
N ALA A 487 -28.82 13.02 18.14
CA ALA A 487 -29.63 11.81 17.95
C ALA A 487 -30.99 11.85 18.72
N ARG A 488 -31.07 12.59 19.84
CA ARG A 488 -32.31 12.74 20.59
C ARG A 488 -33.27 13.78 20.02
N THR A 489 -32.78 14.68 19.17
CA THR A 489 -33.56 15.82 18.64
C THR A 489 -33.79 15.73 17.13
N SER A 490 -33.02 14.88 16.44
CA SER A 490 -33.07 14.65 15.00
C SER A 490 -33.14 13.15 14.70
N ILE A 491 -34.20 12.71 14.01
CA ILE A 491 -34.34 11.33 13.54
C ILE A 491 -33.19 10.94 12.62
N GLU A 492 -32.83 11.85 11.75
CA GLU A 492 -31.72 11.65 10.79
C GLU A 492 -30.38 11.43 11.50
N ALA A 493 -30.07 12.27 12.49
CA ALA A 493 -28.89 12.10 13.33
C ALA A 493 -28.90 10.75 14.07
N GLY A 494 -30.08 10.32 14.57
CA GLY A 494 -30.27 9.02 15.21
C GLY A 494 -29.94 7.87 14.24
N LEU A 495 -30.46 7.90 13.02
CA LEU A 495 -30.18 6.87 12.01
C LEU A 495 -28.70 6.81 11.62
N VAL A 496 -28.01 7.95 11.56
CA VAL A 496 -26.57 7.98 11.31
C VAL A 496 -25.80 7.39 12.49
N ALA A 497 -26.12 7.78 13.71
CA ALA A 497 -25.46 7.28 14.92
C ALA A 497 -25.65 5.77 15.08
N ASP A 498 -26.87 5.27 14.86
CA ASP A 498 -27.19 3.84 14.92
C ASP A 498 -26.50 3.07 13.79
N GLY A 499 -26.50 3.60 12.57
CA GLY A 499 -25.86 2.96 11.40
C GLY A 499 -24.34 2.84 11.52
N LEU A 500 -23.68 3.80 12.17
CA LEU A 500 -22.23 3.80 12.37
C LEU A 500 -21.78 3.19 13.71
N TRP A 501 -22.73 2.80 14.56
CA TRP A 501 -22.42 2.20 15.86
C TRP A 501 -21.45 1.00 15.78
N PRO A 502 -21.59 0.04 14.83
CA PRO A 502 -20.66 -1.09 14.74
C PRO A 502 -19.21 -0.68 14.48
N ILE A 503 -19.01 0.27 13.58
CA ILE A 503 -17.67 0.78 13.22
C ILE A 503 -17.03 1.43 14.43
N ASP A 504 -17.75 2.32 15.12
CA ASP A 504 -17.25 2.97 16.33
C ASP A 504 -16.91 1.96 17.44
N ARG A 505 -17.74 0.92 17.58
CA ARG A 505 -17.51 -0.15 18.54
C ARG A 505 -16.21 -0.92 18.23
N LEU A 506 -16.00 -1.29 16.97
CA LEU A 506 -14.79 -1.98 16.53
C LEU A 506 -13.53 -1.12 16.64
N MET A 507 -13.66 0.21 16.48
CA MET A 507 -12.55 1.15 16.64
C MET A 507 -12.20 1.45 18.10
N THR A 508 -13.07 1.13 19.04
CA THR A 508 -12.84 1.42 20.46
C THR A 508 -11.94 0.36 21.07
N GLU A 509 -10.74 0.77 21.47
CA GLU A 509 -9.83 -0.08 22.22
C GLU A 509 -10.25 -0.18 23.69
N GLY A 510 -9.90 -1.27 24.34
CA GLY A 510 -10.13 -1.46 25.78
C GLY A 510 -10.86 -2.76 26.12
N ALA A 511 -11.25 -2.88 27.40
CA ALA A 511 -11.89 -4.09 27.90
C ALA A 511 -13.24 -4.32 27.21
N PRO A 512 -13.49 -5.51 26.66
CA PRO A 512 -14.76 -5.84 26.03
C PRO A 512 -15.93 -5.67 27.00
N THR A 513 -17.00 -5.06 26.52
CA THR A 513 -18.23 -4.89 27.32
C THR A 513 -19.40 -5.55 26.59
N ARG A 514 -20.43 -5.94 27.34
CA ARG A 514 -21.62 -6.55 26.74
C ARG A 514 -22.24 -5.61 25.72
N ILE A 515 -22.63 -6.17 24.56
CA ILE A 515 -23.38 -5.46 23.53
C ILE A 515 -24.74 -5.02 24.11
N PRO A 516 -25.09 -3.72 24.04
CA PRO A 516 -26.43 -3.28 24.41
C PRO A 516 -27.46 -3.82 23.41
N PRO A 517 -28.45 -4.64 23.82
CA PRO A 517 -29.42 -5.21 22.88
C PRO A 517 -30.18 -4.14 22.09
N GLN A 518 -30.42 -2.97 22.70
CA GLN A 518 -31.08 -1.83 22.04
C GLN A 518 -30.22 -1.26 20.90
N ALA A 519 -28.89 -1.17 21.08
CA ALA A 519 -27.99 -0.67 20.04
C ALA A 519 -27.93 -1.61 18.84
N LEU A 520 -27.86 -2.92 19.08
CA LEU A 520 -27.90 -3.92 18.00
C LEU A 520 -29.25 -3.88 17.26
N GLN A 521 -30.36 -3.76 17.98
CA GLN A 521 -31.70 -3.64 17.39
C GLN A 521 -31.84 -2.34 16.58
N ALA A 522 -31.40 -1.20 17.11
CA ALA A 522 -31.41 0.09 16.41
C ALA A 522 -30.60 0.05 15.12
N TRP A 523 -29.38 -0.47 15.19
CA TRP A 523 -28.56 -0.68 14.01
C TRP A 523 -29.24 -1.56 12.96
N ARG A 524 -29.87 -2.67 13.35
CA ARG A 524 -30.62 -3.54 12.40
C ARG A 524 -31.70 -2.78 11.62
N GLN A 525 -32.31 -1.74 12.20
CA GLN A 525 -33.31 -0.96 11.50
C GLN A 525 -32.71 -0.08 10.39
N THR A 526 -31.41 0.23 10.46
CA THR A 526 -30.71 0.99 9.42
C THR A 526 -30.28 0.11 8.23
N VAL A 527 -30.28 -1.21 8.40
CA VAL A 527 -29.89 -2.19 7.38
C VAL A 527 -31.10 -2.61 6.54
N ALA A 528 -30.91 -2.78 5.24
CA ALA A 528 -31.93 -3.26 4.31
C ALA A 528 -32.51 -4.60 4.79
N PRO A 529 -33.85 -4.78 4.78
CA PRO A 529 -34.52 -5.93 5.39
C PRO A 529 -34.01 -7.30 4.92
N ASP A 530 -33.70 -7.42 3.63
CA ASP A 530 -33.19 -8.62 2.96
C ASP A 530 -31.74 -8.98 3.34
N ARG A 531 -30.97 -8.00 3.89
CA ARG A 531 -29.57 -8.20 4.27
C ARG A 531 -29.36 -8.27 5.80
N ARG A 532 -30.41 -8.06 6.59
CA ARG A 532 -30.30 -7.95 8.07
C ARG A 532 -29.67 -9.16 8.74
N ALA A 533 -30.08 -10.36 8.34
CA ALA A 533 -29.56 -11.59 8.93
C ALA A 533 -28.09 -11.81 8.60
N GLU A 534 -27.73 -11.64 7.33
CA GLU A 534 -26.36 -11.77 6.83
C GLU A 534 -25.42 -10.77 7.51
N TYR A 535 -25.77 -9.48 7.51
CA TYR A 535 -24.93 -8.43 8.08
C TYR A 535 -24.84 -8.51 9.60
N GLN A 536 -25.90 -8.96 10.28
CA GLN A 536 -25.82 -9.21 11.71
C GLN A 536 -24.88 -10.39 12.01
N GLY A 537 -24.95 -11.46 11.25
CA GLY A 537 -24.03 -12.59 11.38
C GLY A 537 -22.57 -12.17 11.20
N MET A 538 -22.28 -11.37 10.16
CA MET A 538 -20.95 -10.81 9.94
C MET A 538 -20.50 -9.93 11.12
N LEU A 539 -21.33 -8.98 11.55
CA LEU A 539 -21.01 -8.10 12.67
C LEU A 539 -20.71 -8.87 13.94
N LEU A 540 -21.54 -9.87 14.29
CA LEU A 540 -21.34 -10.67 15.50
C LEU A 540 -20.03 -11.48 15.44
N ASN A 541 -19.64 -12.02 14.26
CA ASN A 541 -18.36 -12.67 14.07
C ASN A 541 -17.19 -11.69 14.33
N LEU A 542 -17.26 -10.47 13.79
CA LEU A 542 -16.22 -9.45 13.98
C LEU A 542 -16.12 -9.01 15.44
N LEU A 543 -17.25 -8.77 16.11
CA LEU A 543 -17.29 -8.39 17.52
C LEU A 543 -16.78 -9.52 18.43
N ALA A 544 -17.16 -10.77 18.15
CA ALA A 544 -16.63 -11.93 18.86
C ALA A 544 -15.10 -12.07 18.69
N ALA A 545 -14.59 -11.81 17.48
CA ALA A 545 -13.17 -11.90 17.16
C ALA A 545 -12.33 -10.87 17.94
N VAL A 546 -12.86 -9.67 18.18
CA VAL A 546 -12.19 -8.65 19.01
C VAL A 546 -12.46 -8.84 20.52
N GLY A 547 -13.08 -9.96 20.90
CA GLY A 547 -13.26 -10.35 22.29
C GLY A 547 -14.56 -9.93 22.95
N GLU A 548 -15.52 -9.37 22.20
CA GLU A 548 -16.81 -9.00 22.77
C GLU A 548 -17.62 -10.23 23.21
N PRO A 549 -18.28 -10.20 24.38
CA PRO A 549 -19.08 -11.33 24.85
C PRO A 549 -20.41 -11.41 24.08
N ILE A 550 -20.46 -12.31 23.11
CA ILE A 550 -21.64 -12.59 22.29
C ILE A 550 -22.45 -13.72 22.93
N THR A 551 -23.76 -13.57 22.97
CA THR A 551 -24.67 -14.58 23.54
C THR A 551 -25.51 -15.26 22.46
N ALA A 552 -26.10 -16.42 22.77
CA ALA A 552 -27.03 -17.10 21.86
C ALA A 552 -28.24 -16.22 21.47
N ALA A 553 -28.67 -15.34 22.35
CA ALA A 553 -29.78 -14.42 22.07
C ALA A 553 -29.44 -13.39 21.00
N ASP A 554 -28.15 -12.97 20.91
CA ASP A 554 -27.68 -12.03 19.91
C ASP A 554 -27.67 -12.68 18.51
N TRP A 555 -27.45 -14.01 18.45
CA TRP A 555 -27.43 -14.79 17.20
C TRP A 555 -28.83 -15.10 16.65
N LEU A 556 -29.87 -15.22 17.49
CA LEU A 556 -31.19 -15.65 17.04
C LEU A 556 -31.70 -14.89 15.81
N PRO A 557 -31.63 -13.54 15.76
CA PRO A 557 -32.10 -12.81 14.57
C PRO A 557 -31.22 -12.96 13.33
N ALA A 558 -30.00 -13.47 13.46
CA ALA A 558 -29.09 -13.76 12.34
C ALA A 558 -29.32 -15.17 11.77
N MET A 559 -30.13 -16.01 12.45
CA MET A 559 -30.47 -17.37 11.99
C MET A 559 -31.65 -17.40 11.02
N ASP A 560 -32.24 -16.26 10.70
CA ASP A 560 -33.29 -16.17 9.67
C ASP A 560 -32.73 -16.66 8.33
N ASN A 561 -33.52 -17.46 7.59
CA ASN A 561 -33.11 -18.04 6.32
C ASN A 561 -32.84 -16.94 5.28
N SER A 562 -31.61 -16.55 5.13
CA SER A 562 -31.12 -15.68 4.06
C SER A 562 -30.16 -16.46 3.17
N THR A 563 -30.37 -16.39 1.86
CA THR A 563 -29.39 -16.92 0.91
C THR A 563 -28.25 -15.92 0.81
N PRO A 564 -26.98 -16.34 0.98
CA PRO A 564 -25.85 -15.43 0.82
C PRO A 564 -25.89 -14.76 -0.56
N ALA A 565 -25.80 -13.43 -0.57
CA ALA A 565 -25.90 -12.66 -1.81
C ALA A 565 -24.59 -12.64 -2.62
N VAL A 566 -23.47 -13.07 -2.02
CA VAL A 566 -22.12 -12.98 -2.61
C VAL A 566 -21.41 -14.33 -2.54
N THR A 567 -20.73 -14.70 -3.62
CA THR A 567 -19.81 -15.85 -3.63
C THR A 567 -18.56 -15.47 -2.86
N MET A 568 -18.36 -16.08 -1.68
CA MET A 568 -17.19 -15.85 -0.85
C MET A 568 -16.06 -16.81 -1.20
N THR A 569 -14.83 -16.36 -1.03
CA THR A 569 -13.64 -17.19 -1.23
C THR A 569 -13.45 -18.11 -0.03
N VAL A 570 -13.48 -19.42 -0.26
CA VAL A 570 -13.23 -20.43 0.78
C VAL A 570 -11.73 -20.51 1.07
N THR A 571 -11.36 -20.18 2.29
CA THR A 571 -9.97 -20.29 2.74
C THR A 571 -9.57 -21.77 2.92
N PRO A 572 -8.47 -22.24 2.30
CA PRO A 572 -8.03 -23.63 2.45
C PRO A 572 -7.79 -23.99 3.92
N SER A 573 -8.29 -25.15 4.36
CA SER A 573 -8.21 -25.59 5.75
C SER A 573 -6.77 -25.65 6.29
N ARG A 574 -5.76 -25.94 5.43
CA ARG A 574 -4.35 -25.93 5.81
C ARG A 574 -3.88 -24.54 6.27
N ILE A 575 -4.41 -23.46 5.69
CA ILE A 575 -4.08 -22.07 6.07
C ILE A 575 -4.73 -21.75 7.42
N VAL A 576 -6.03 -22.06 7.57
CA VAL A 576 -6.74 -21.85 8.85
C VAL A 576 -6.12 -22.65 9.99
N ASN A 577 -5.73 -23.91 9.75
CA ASN A 577 -5.07 -24.73 10.77
C ASN A 577 -3.66 -24.22 11.10
N GLY A 578 -2.89 -23.77 10.10
CA GLY A 578 -1.60 -23.11 10.31
C GLY A 578 -1.74 -21.86 11.18
N LEU A 579 -2.73 -21.02 10.90
CA LEU A 579 -3.06 -19.84 11.68
C LEU A 579 -3.37 -20.19 13.15
N LYS A 580 -4.23 -21.17 13.39
CA LYS A 580 -4.59 -21.63 14.74
C LYS A 580 -3.39 -22.18 15.51
N LEU A 581 -2.52 -22.94 14.87
CA LEU A 581 -1.30 -23.45 15.48
C LEU A 581 -0.32 -22.32 15.84
N ALA A 582 -0.09 -21.39 14.92
CA ALA A 582 0.80 -20.25 15.13
C ALA A 582 0.29 -19.35 16.28
N GLN A 583 -1.01 -19.04 16.30
CA GLN A 583 -1.67 -18.28 17.36
C GLN A 583 -1.54 -18.94 18.73
N ARG A 584 -1.87 -20.26 18.82
CA ARG A 584 -1.81 -21.04 20.07
C ARG A 584 -0.42 -20.97 20.70
N ASP A 585 0.61 -21.09 19.86
CA ASP A 585 2.00 -21.13 20.29
C ASP A 585 2.65 -19.74 20.34
N LYS A 586 1.85 -18.66 20.17
CA LYS A 586 2.29 -17.24 20.19
C LYS A 586 3.42 -16.92 19.21
N ARG A 587 3.45 -17.58 18.04
CA ARG A 587 4.41 -17.31 16.97
C ARG A 587 3.95 -16.13 16.14
N VAL A 588 4.32 -14.91 16.56
CA VAL A 588 3.74 -13.65 16.10
C VAL A 588 3.89 -13.45 14.58
N GLY A 589 5.11 -13.57 14.05
CA GLY A 589 5.38 -13.40 12.62
C GLY A 589 4.68 -14.45 11.76
N GLU A 590 4.71 -15.72 12.21
CA GLU A 590 4.02 -16.83 11.53
C GLU A 590 2.50 -16.63 11.51
N THR A 591 1.92 -16.14 12.61
CA THR A 591 0.49 -15.78 12.68
C THR A 591 0.15 -14.72 11.64
N ALA A 592 0.97 -13.67 11.50
CA ALA A 592 0.75 -12.63 10.49
C ALA A 592 0.87 -13.16 9.06
N VAL A 593 1.82 -14.07 8.77
CA VAL A 593 1.93 -14.72 7.46
C VAL A 593 0.67 -15.50 7.13
N PHE A 594 0.19 -16.37 8.04
CA PHE A 594 -1.02 -17.15 7.81
C PHE A 594 -2.28 -16.28 7.74
N ALA A 595 -2.35 -15.17 8.49
CA ALA A 595 -3.42 -14.19 8.39
C ALA A 595 -3.48 -13.56 6.99
N LEU A 596 -2.34 -13.12 6.45
CA LEU A 596 -2.24 -12.56 5.11
C LEU A 596 -2.60 -13.57 4.02
N LEU A 597 -2.17 -14.84 4.18
CA LEU A 597 -2.53 -15.92 3.26
C LEU A 597 -4.03 -16.24 3.31
N ALA A 598 -4.66 -16.15 4.49
CA ALA A 598 -6.10 -16.38 4.65
C ALA A 598 -6.94 -15.27 4.00
N LEU A 599 -6.48 -14.01 4.08
CA LEU A 599 -7.14 -12.86 3.47
C LEU A 599 -7.07 -12.86 1.93
N GLY A 600 -6.06 -13.51 1.34
CA GLY A 600 -5.90 -13.57 -0.12
C GLY A 600 -5.62 -12.21 -0.76
N GLU A 601 -5.91 -12.06 -2.07
CA GLU A 601 -5.64 -10.82 -2.81
C GLU A 601 -6.73 -9.75 -2.59
N GLU A 602 -7.97 -10.17 -2.44
CA GLU A 602 -9.14 -9.28 -2.39
C GLU A 602 -9.40 -8.72 -0.99
N GLY A 603 -8.75 -9.27 0.04
CA GLY A 603 -8.81 -8.75 1.41
C GLY A 603 -10.03 -9.20 2.22
N PRO A 604 -10.30 -8.54 3.37
CA PRO A 604 -11.19 -9.06 4.41
C PRO A 604 -12.68 -9.16 4.00
N ALA A 605 -13.14 -8.35 3.05
CA ALA A 605 -14.54 -8.37 2.61
C ALA A 605 -14.90 -9.58 1.73
N SER A 606 -13.90 -10.22 1.11
CA SER A 606 -14.12 -11.35 0.19
C SER A 606 -13.96 -12.72 0.86
N VAL A 607 -13.49 -12.73 2.11
CA VAL A 607 -13.23 -13.96 2.88
C VAL A 607 -14.48 -14.39 3.62
N GLU A 608 -14.71 -15.70 3.69
CA GLU A 608 -15.80 -16.27 4.49
C GLU A 608 -15.76 -15.72 5.94
N PRO A 609 -16.91 -15.28 6.52
CA PRO A 609 -16.95 -14.64 7.83
C PRO A 609 -16.30 -15.44 8.96
N ALA A 610 -16.41 -16.78 8.92
CA ALA A 610 -15.78 -17.66 9.90
C ALA A 610 -14.25 -17.63 9.80
N ALA A 611 -13.69 -17.63 8.59
CA ALA A 611 -12.25 -17.52 8.39
C ALA A 611 -11.73 -16.11 8.74
N LEU A 612 -12.49 -15.06 8.43
CA LEU A 612 -12.17 -13.70 8.85
C LEU A 612 -12.18 -13.54 10.38
N GLN A 613 -13.17 -14.14 11.06
CA GLN A 613 -13.21 -14.21 12.52
C GLN A 613 -11.93 -14.81 13.10
N GLU A 614 -11.47 -15.95 12.54
CA GLU A 614 -10.23 -16.61 12.98
C GLU A 614 -9.00 -15.71 12.74
N VAL A 615 -8.92 -15.02 11.62
CA VAL A 615 -7.83 -14.09 11.30
C VAL A 615 -7.75 -12.97 12.34
N ILE A 616 -8.88 -12.31 12.60
CA ILE A 616 -8.95 -11.19 13.54
C ILE A 616 -8.62 -11.67 14.96
N ALA A 617 -9.24 -12.78 15.42
CA ALA A 617 -8.98 -13.35 16.73
C ALA A 617 -7.52 -13.78 16.91
N ALA A 618 -6.89 -14.32 15.87
CA ALA A 618 -5.49 -14.71 15.90
C ALA A 618 -4.56 -13.50 16.05
N LEU A 619 -4.81 -12.41 15.32
CA LEU A 619 -4.05 -11.17 15.44
C LEU A 619 -4.23 -10.52 16.82
N MET A 620 -5.46 -10.48 17.36
CA MET A 620 -5.73 -10.05 18.73
C MET A 620 -4.92 -10.85 19.75
N ALA A 621 -4.93 -12.18 19.62
CA ALA A 621 -4.26 -13.08 20.55
C ALA A 621 -2.72 -12.94 20.58
N VAL A 622 -2.11 -12.49 19.49
CA VAL A 622 -0.66 -12.25 19.42
C VAL A 622 -0.28 -10.78 19.63
N GLY A 623 -1.23 -9.93 20.08
CA GLY A 623 -0.98 -8.52 20.42
C GLY A 623 -0.96 -7.57 19.23
N ARG A 624 -1.51 -7.97 18.08
CA ARG A 624 -1.69 -7.10 16.89
C ARG A 624 -3.11 -6.52 16.85
N GLU A 625 -3.56 -5.97 17.99
CA GLU A 625 -4.92 -5.44 18.15
C GLU A 625 -5.26 -4.34 17.15
N HIS A 626 -4.35 -3.40 16.93
CA HIS A 626 -4.57 -2.31 15.96
C HIS A 626 -4.83 -2.85 14.54
N ASP A 627 -4.04 -3.81 14.07
CA ASP A 627 -4.22 -4.42 12.74
C ASP A 627 -5.51 -5.23 12.66
N ALA A 628 -5.81 -6.00 13.72
CA ALA A 628 -7.03 -6.79 13.81
C ALA A 628 -8.29 -5.91 13.70
N ARG A 629 -8.34 -4.82 14.47
CA ARG A 629 -9.44 -3.87 14.44
C ARG A 629 -9.55 -3.11 13.12
N ALA A 630 -8.42 -2.73 12.51
CA ALA A 630 -8.40 -2.09 11.20
C ALA A 630 -9.00 -3.00 10.12
N LEU A 631 -8.66 -4.30 10.11
CA LEU A 631 -9.25 -5.28 9.19
C LEU A 631 -10.76 -5.46 9.42
N ALA A 632 -11.20 -5.50 10.67
CA ALA A 632 -12.62 -5.63 11.01
C ALA A 632 -13.44 -4.41 10.55
N VAL A 633 -12.92 -3.21 10.76
CA VAL A 633 -13.56 -1.95 10.31
C VAL A 633 -13.61 -1.89 8.79
N GLU A 634 -12.51 -2.24 8.11
CA GLU A 634 -12.45 -2.23 6.66
C GLU A 634 -13.45 -3.20 6.04
N ALA A 635 -13.61 -4.41 6.63
CA ALA A 635 -14.59 -5.38 6.17
C ALA A 635 -16.03 -4.80 6.19
N LEU A 636 -16.41 -4.08 7.25
CA LEU A 636 -17.73 -3.44 7.32
C LEU A 636 -17.88 -2.28 6.32
N LEU A 637 -16.84 -1.45 6.18
CA LEU A 637 -16.88 -0.29 5.27
C LEU A 637 -17.01 -0.70 3.80
N VAL A 638 -16.31 -1.76 3.37
CA VAL A 638 -16.40 -2.28 2.00
C VAL A 638 -17.78 -2.87 1.71
N GLU A 639 -18.41 -3.50 2.69
CA GLU A 639 -19.81 -3.97 2.59
C GLU A 639 -20.84 -2.83 2.56
N GLY A 640 -20.42 -1.59 2.76
CA GLY A 640 -21.29 -0.41 2.73
C GLY A 640 -22.05 -0.14 4.04
N LEU A 641 -21.60 -0.78 5.11
CA LEU A 641 -22.16 -0.62 6.47
C LEU A 641 -21.60 0.60 7.18
#